data_710b45b81d947be4302cbae54d761b27
#
_entry.id   710b45b81d947be4302cbae54d761b27
#
_cell.length_a   1.000
_cell.length_b   1.000
_cell.length_c   1.000
_cell.angle_alpha   90.00
_cell.angle_beta   90.00
_cell.angle_gamma   90.00
#
_symmetry.space_group_name_H-M   'P 1'
#
loop_
_entity.id
_entity.type
_entity.pdbx_description
1 polymer ?
#
loop_
_entity_poly.entity_id
_entity_poly.type
_entity_poly.pdbx_seq_one_letter_code
_entity_poly.pdbx_strand_id
1 'polypeptide(L)'
;MFGRDEKVSAIRLTAVQYIILVIFLILAYGLWRLQVMQSDFYAQMAEKNRIRNVPILAPRGKILNREGRVIVDNYPSFSALLLRDSSRDLNADADLIASGLHLDANEVRERVRKAAGMPQYQPIFLKDDITQDEQAFIEAHKNELPELDTIMTHRRLYPLNGFMAHLIGYVGEVTEDMLNQPQYEFYNPGDVVGVSGVEKQYNQILMGKNGSRRVLVNSHGREVGRLDETPAEPGKQLKLTVDIDLQIAAEEALEGKNGAIVAMDPRNGEILAMVSRPTFDPNDFAVRISRDEWNRLVNDDEHPLLNKAIQAQLAPGSTFKIIMATAGLQEGIAQDLHVNCGGGATFYGRYFKCWISAIHGAHGPVDISKGIYQSCDVFFYTLAERLGIDRIAKYATAFGMGQKTGIDLPQEASGVMPSEEWKIRNFKQKWFAGETISVGIGQGAVAATPIQLARAIGGIASDGVLHRPHVAFPNELPEGLKPVSKVPDEVRVPIDEKNWEIITDAMANVPTPLGTAGSAHLQGIDFAGKTGSAQTISNTLKAKLGAFGKANYKDNAWFVGVTPRRNPELVVCVLYEGGEHGQFAARVAAQVVKSYVEKQRRLPTKMAKADAKVEMGAVWNEPDPDGKGGEFGAGHFYLKIPRTRLPLATAAPGVE
;
A
#
# COMPACT_ATOMS: atom_id res chain seq x y z
N MET A 1 -19.16 -74.99 66.49
CA MET A 1 -18.14 -74.04 67.01
C MET A 1 -18.60 -72.62 66.66
N PHE A 2 -19.18 -71.97 67.59
CA PHE A 2 -19.66 -70.62 67.42
C PHE A 2 -18.53 -69.62 67.80
N GLY A 3 -18.18 -68.68 66.92
CA GLY A 3 -17.15 -67.74 67.13
C GLY A 3 -17.45 -66.79 68.29
N ARG A 4 -16.48 -66.46 69.07
CA ARG A 4 -16.52 -65.46 70.15
C ARG A 4 -16.94 -64.10 69.62
N ASP A 5 -18.08 -63.61 70.08
CA ASP A 5 -18.43 -62.20 69.99
C ASP A 5 -17.33 -61.39 70.77
N GLU A 6 -16.42 -60.81 70.05
CA GLU A 6 -15.53 -59.81 70.64
C GLU A 6 -16.34 -58.55 70.95
N LYS A 7 -16.81 -58.43 72.21
CA LYS A 7 -17.48 -57.17 72.65
C LYS A 7 -16.47 -56.05 72.56
N VAL A 8 -16.69 -55.19 71.55
CA VAL A 8 -15.91 -53.96 71.47
C VAL A 8 -16.06 -53.20 72.75
N SER A 9 -14.95 -52.87 73.46
CA SER A 9 -14.98 -52.18 74.75
C SER A 9 -15.73 -50.83 74.61
N ALA A 10 -16.63 -50.53 75.55
CA ALA A 10 -17.44 -49.31 75.56
C ALA A 10 -16.57 -48.05 75.35
N ILE A 11 -15.37 -48.02 75.95
CA ILE A 11 -14.40 -46.96 75.81
C ILE A 11 -13.97 -46.73 74.34
N ARG A 12 -13.72 -47.77 73.59
CA ARG A 12 -13.36 -47.62 72.15
C ARG A 12 -14.50 -47.10 71.34
N LEU A 13 -15.75 -47.53 71.61
CA LEU A 13 -16.92 -47.05 70.95
C LEU A 13 -17.16 -45.56 71.22
N THR A 14 -17.02 -45.14 72.50
CA THR A 14 -17.13 -43.72 72.92
C THR A 14 -16.03 -42.87 72.30
N ALA A 15 -14.80 -43.35 72.21
CA ALA A 15 -13.71 -42.64 71.57
C ALA A 15 -13.99 -42.40 70.05
N VAL A 16 -14.51 -43.42 69.35
CA VAL A 16 -14.89 -43.29 67.96
C VAL A 16 -16.05 -42.29 67.78
N GLN A 17 -17.02 -42.29 68.71
CA GLN A 17 -18.15 -41.31 68.69
C GLN A 17 -17.64 -39.87 68.82
N TYR A 18 -16.72 -39.60 69.74
CA TYR A 18 -16.12 -38.28 69.90
C TYR A 18 -15.28 -37.84 68.70
N ILE A 19 -14.54 -38.78 68.08
CA ILE A 19 -13.80 -38.49 66.83
C ILE A 19 -14.77 -38.11 65.72
N ILE A 20 -15.84 -38.87 65.55
CA ILE A 20 -16.85 -38.56 64.53
C ILE A 20 -17.51 -37.24 64.83
N LEU A 21 -17.87 -36.93 66.11
CA LEU A 21 -18.45 -35.62 66.48
C LEU A 21 -17.50 -34.47 66.14
N VAL A 22 -16.20 -34.58 66.45
CA VAL A 22 -15.20 -33.56 66.13
C VAL A 22 -15.08 -33.36 64.62
N ILE A 23 -15.11 -34.44 63.85
CA ILE A 23 -15.09 -34.36 62.40
C ILE A 23 -16.36 -33.64 61.87
N PHE A 24 -17.53 -33.98 62.44
CA PHE A 24 -18.79 -33.29 62.08
C PHE A 24 -18.77 -31.82 62.42
N LEU A 25 -18.20 -31.45 63.59
CA LEU A 25 -18.10 -30.04 63.98
C LEU A 25 -17.15 -29.25 63.07
N ILE A 26 -16.03 -29.87 62.63
CA ILE A 26 -15.10 -29.27 61.67
C ILE A 26 -15.80 -29.09 60.32
N LEU A 27 -16.51 -30.09 59.85
CA LEU A 27 -17.29 -29.99 58.60
C LEU A 27 -18.42 -28.96 58.69
N ALA A 28 -19.18 -28.94 59.80
CA ALA A 28 -20.22 -27.94 60.02
C ALA A 28 -19.67 -26.52 60.08
N TYR A 29 -18.53 -26.32 60.75
CA TYR A 29 -17.82 -25.03 60.74
C TYR A 29 -17.34 -24.65 59.36
N GLY A 30 -16.75 -25.59 58.59
CA GLY A 30 -16.35 -25.37 57.22
C GLY A 30 -17.52 -24.99 56.32
N LEU A 31 -18.67 -25.68 56.46
CA LEU A 31 -19.91 -25.37 55.73
C LEU A 31 -20.49 -23.99 56.10
N TRP A 32 -20.49 -23.68 57.42
CA TRP A 32 -20.95 -22.38 57.90
C TRP A 32 -20.07 -21.26 57.39
N ARG A 33 -18.73 -21.43 57.37
CA ARG A 33 -17.79 -20.45 56.82
C ARG A 33 -18.02 -20.21 55.32
N LEU A 34 -18.23 -21.27 54.55
CA LEU A 34 -18.47 -21.16 53.08
C LEU A 34 -19.83 -20.59 52.75
N GLN A 35 -20.91 -21.04 53.47
CA GLN A 35 -22.30 -20.69 53.14
C GLN A 35 -22.77 -19.40 53.78
N VAL A 36 -22.20 -18.98 54.92
CA VAL A 36 -22.61 -17.79 55.65
C VAL A 36 -21.57 -16.69 55.56
N MET A 37 -20.34 -16.98 55.95
CA MET A 37 -19.29 -15.96 56.04
C MET A 37 -18.75 -15.54 54.63
N GLN A 38 -18.76 -16.44 53.68
CA GLN A 38 -18.19 -16.22 52.33
C GLN A 38 -19.29 -16.32 51.23
N SER A 39 -20.57 -16.29 51.60
CA SER A 39 -21.68 -16.49 50.64
C SER A 39 -21.64 -15.45 49.53
N ASP A 40 -21.46 -14.17 49.87
CA ASP A 40 -21.45 -13.07 48.90
C ASP A 40 -20.24 -13.20 47.93
N PHE A 41 -19.09 -13.63 48.44
CA PHE A 41 -17.95 -13.85 47.59
C PHE A 41 -18.18 -14.97 46.58
N TYR A 42 -18.71 -16.12 47.01
CA TYR A 42 -18.99 -17.23 46.12
C TYR A 42 -20.17 -16.96 45.19
N ALA A 43 -21.17 -16.20 45.66
CA ALA A 43 -22.27 -15.73 44.82
C ALA A 43 -21.74 -14.82 43.68
N GLN A 44 -20.87 -13.87 43.99
CA GLN A 44 -20.24 -13.01 42.98
C GLN A 44 -19.34 -13.80 42.01
N MET A 45 -18.57 -14.78 42.50
CA MET A 45 -17.82 -15.67 41.63
C MET A 45 -18.73 -16.51 40.73
N ALA A 46 -19.83 -17.06 41.25
CA ALA A 46 -20.80 -17.81 40.47
C ALA A 46 -21.47 -16.94 39.40
N GLU A 47 -21.80 -15.67 39.72
CA GLU A 47 -22.33 -14.73 38.75
C GLU A 47 -21.30 -14.39 37.67
N LYS A 48 -20.05 -14.11 38.07
CA LYS A 48 -18.95 -13.88 37.08
C LYS A 48 -18.72 -15.06 36.16
N ASN A 49 -18.81 -16.28 36.67
CA ASN A 49 -18.66 -17.51 35.86
C ASN A 49 -19.84 -17.79 34.95
N ARG A 50 -21.03 -17.20 35.23
CA ARG A 50 -22.23 -17.34 34.41
C ARG A 50 -22.39 -16.27 33.34
N ILE A 51 -21.66 -15.15 33.48
CA ILE A 51 -21.72 -14.01 32.56
C ILE A 51 -20.48 -14.10 31.64
N ARG A 52 -20.75 -14.14 30.35
CA ARG A 52 -19.74 -14.11 29.31
C ARG A 52 -19.87 -12.84 28.47
N ASN A 53 -18.75 -12.19 28.19
CA ASN A 53 -18.69 -11.09 27.25
C ASN A 53 -18.34 -11.66 25.86
N VAL A 54 -19.26 -11.55 24.92
CA VAL A 54 -19.07 -11.91 23.52
C VAL A 54 -18.77 -10.62 22.75
N PRO A 55 -17.60 -10.47 22.12
CA PRO A 55 -17.31 -9.27 21.33
C PRO A 55 -18.20 -9.21 20.09
N ILE A 56 -18.69 -8.01 19.78
CA ILE A 56 -19.36 -7.70 18.50
C ILE A 56 -18.33 -6.92 17.68
N LEU A 57 -17.77 -7.57 16.66
CA LEU A 57 -16.71 -6.96 15.87
C LEU A 57 -17.27 -5.85 14.98
N ALA A 58 -16.65 -4.68 15.03
CA ALA A 58 -17.03 -3.54 14.21
C ALA A 58 -16.57 -3.73 12.76
N PRO A 59 -17.40 -3.42 11.75
CA PRO A 59 -16.95 -3.36 10.38
C PRO A 59 -15.98 -2.19 10.20
N ARG A 60 -14.93 -2.42 9.42
CA ARG A 60 -13.93 -1.41 9.08
C ARG A 60 -14.54 -0.39 8.12
N GLY A 61 -14.14 0.89 8.21
CA GLY A 61 -14.63 1.96 7.35
C GLY A 61 -14.38 1.69 5.86
N LYS A 62 -15.32 2.10 5.01
CA LYS A 62 -15.17 1.99 3.55
C LYS A 62 -14.15 2.98 3.02
N ILE A 63 -13.43 2.61 1.96
CA ILE A 63 -12.55 3.51 1.23
C ILE A 63 -13.24 3.88 -0.09
N LEU A 64 -13.34 5.17 -0.36
CA LEU A 64 -14.04 5.74 -1.50
C LEU A 64 -13.05 6.47 -2.41
N ASN A 65 -13.36 6.54 -3.71
CA ASN A 65 -12.65 7.41 -4.65
C ASN A 65 -13.11 8.88 -4.52
N ARG A 66 -12.58 9.77 -5.35
CA ARG A 66 -12.92 11.21 -5.32
C ARG A 66 -14.39 11.52 -5.65
N GLU A 67 -15.07 10.66 -6.40
CA GLU A 67 -16.48 10.79 -6.73
C GLU A 67 -17.40 10.11 -5.69
N GLY A 68 -16.86 9.51 -4.63
CA GLY A 68 -17.63 8.81 -3.61
C GLY A 68 -18.00 7.37 -3.94
N ARG A 69 -17.45 6.78 -5.02
CA ARG A 69 -17.65 5.36 -5.34
C ARG A 69 -16.81 4.49 -4.40
N VAL A 70 -17.38 3.39 -3.92
CA VAL A 70 -16.68 2.44 -3.03
C VAL A 70 -15.59 1.72 -3.79
N ILE A 71 -14.36 1.78 -3.26
CA ILE A 71 -13.20 1.04 -3.75
C ILE A 71 -12.97 -0.19 -2.87
N VAL A 72 -13.03 -0.02 -1.54
CA VAL A 72 -12.80 -1.10 -0.58
C VAL A 72 -13.99 -1.16 0.38
N ASP A 73 -14.54 -2.35 0.54
CA ASP A 73 -15.69 -2.62 1.42
C ASP A 73 -15.37 -3.75 2.41
N ASN A 74 -16.39 -4.22 3.09
CA ASN A 74 -16.35 -5.41 3.92
C ASN A 74 -17.49 -6.33 3.53
N TYR A 75 -17.31 -7.63 3.71
CA TYR A 75 -18.42 -8.58 3.62
C TYR A 75 -18.49 -9.39 4.91
N PRO A 76 -19.72 -9.80 5.31
CA PRO A 76 -19.89 -10.66 6.46
C PRO A 76 -19.33 -12.04 6.16
N SER A 77 -18.56 -12.58 7.09
CA SER A 77 -17.96 -13.89 7.06
C SER A 77 -18.09 -14.54 8.43
N PHE A 78 -17.93 -15.83 8.53
CA PHE A 78 -17.89 -16.55 9.79
C PHE A 78 -16.46 -17.10 10.01
N SER A 79 -15.97 -16.94 11.25
CA SER A 79 -14.71 -17.52 11.67
C SER A 79 -14.96 -18.58 12.75
N ALA A 80 -14.21 -19.68 12.68
CA ALA A 80 -14.22 -20.73 13.70
C ALA A 80 -13.25 -20.38 14.81
N LEU A 81 -13.69 -20.51 16.05
CA LEU A 81 -12.89 -20.23 17.23
C LEU A 81 -13.03 -21.34 18.30
N LEU A 82 -11.98 -21.50 19.10
CA LEU A 82 -11.95 -22.38 20.27
C LEU A 82 -12.09 -21.55 21.55
N LEU A 83 -13.09 -21.92 22.34
CA LEU A 83 -13.34 -21.35 23.65
C LEU A 83 -12.53 -22.13 24.70
N ARG A 84 -11.77 -21.45 25.53
CA ARG A 84 -10.88 -22.08 26.53
C ARG A 84 -11.46 -22.21 27.94
N ASP A 85 -12.74 -21.89 28.09
CA ASP A 85 -13.44 -21.90 29.37
C ASP A 85 -13.76 -23.33 29.86
N SER A 86 -13.63 -24.35 28.99
CA SER A 86 -13.85 -25.74 29.35
C SER A 86 -12.57 -26.38 29.92
N SER A 87 -12.71 -27.22 30.94
CA SER A 87 -11.62 -28.00 31.51
C SER A 87 -11.16 -29.20 30.63
N ARG A 88 -11.58 -29.26 29.38
CA ARG A 88 -11.28 -30.32 28.42
C ARG A 88 -9.87 -30.18 27.86
N ASP A 89 -9.30 -31.32 27.49
CA ASP A 89 -8.01 -31.35 26.77
C ASP A 89 -8.25 -31.00 25.31
N LEU A 90 -8.07 -29.73 24.95
CA LEU A 90 -8.20 -29.21 23.60
C LEU A 90 -7.30 -29.92 22.56
N ASN A 91 -6.21 -30.56 23.01
CA ASN A 91 -5.34 -31.32 22.13
C ASN A 91 -5.93 -32.66 21.71
N ALA A 92 -6.79 -33.27 22.54
CA ALA A 92 -7.46 -34.54 22.23
C ALA A 92 -8.45 -34.38 21.07
N ASP A 93 -9.12 -33.22 21.00
CA ASP A 93 -10.15 -32.94 19.99
C ASP A 93 -9.57 -32.36 18.69
N ALA A 94 -8.27 -32.07 18.66
CA ALA A 94 -7.60 -31.39 17.55
C ALA A 94 -7.72 -32.15 16.20
N ASP A 95 -7.71 -33.49 16.22
CA ASP A 95 -7.83 -34.30 14.99
C ASP A 95 -9.24 -34.21 14.38
N LEU A 96 -10.28 -34.25 15.23
CA LEU A 96 -11.67 -34.11 14.79
C LEU A 96 -11.95 -32.69 14.26
N ILE A 97 -11.48 -31.66 14.97
CA ILE A 97 -11.60 -30.27 14.56
C ILE A 97 -10.87 -30.02 13.23
N ALA A 98 -9.65 -30.53 13.10
CA ALA A 98 -8.86 -30.39 11.88
C ALA A 98 -9.53 -31.05 10.68
N SER A 99 -10.09 -32.25 10.88
CA SER A 99 -10.84 -32.96 9.82
C SER A 99 -12.07 -32.15 9.35
N GLY A 100 -12.86 -31.62 10.29
CA GLY A 100 -14.09 -30.90 9.97
C GLY A 100 -13.87 -29.51 9.38
N LEU A 101 -12.76 -28.87 9.72
CA LEU A 101 -12.40 -27.54 9.22
C LEU A 101 -11.36 -27.57 8.08
N HIS A 102 -10.98 -28.74 7.58
CA HIS A 102 -9.96 -28.91 6.55
C HIS A 102 -8.63 -28.22 6.91
N LEU A 103 -8.17 -28.42 8.16
CA LEU A 103 -6.92 -27.89 8.70
C LEU A 103 -5.92 -29.03 8.96
N ASP A 104 -4.64 -28.67 9.15
CA ASP A 104 -3.64 -29.59 9.71
C ASP A 104 -3.82 -29.71 11.24
N ALA A 105 -3.96 -30.92 11.75
CA ALA A 105 -4.10 -31.18 13.19
C ALA A 105 -2.90 -30.65 14.02
N ASN A 106 -1.68 -30.69 13.45
CA ASN A 106 -0.50 -30.13 14.11
C ASN A 106 -0.58 -28.60 14.20
N GLU A 107 -1.15 -27.97 13.19
CA GLU A 107 -1.37 -26.51 13.21
C GLU A 107 -2.38 -26.13 14.31
N VAL A 108 -3.48 -26.87 14.44
CA VAL A 108 -4.46 -26.68 15.52
C VAL A 108 -3.78 -26.81 16.89
N ARG A 109 -3.01 -27.88 17.11
CA ARG A 109 -2.25 -28.10 18.37
C ARG A 109 -1.24 -26.99 18.63
N GLU A 110 -0.55 -26.50 17.60
CA GLU A 110 0.42 -25.40 17.75
C GLU A 110 -0.27 -24.09 18.15
N ARG A 111 -1.43 -23.78 17.60
CA ARG A 111 -2.23 -22.62 17.98
C ARG A 111 -2.69 -22.69 19.43
N VAL A 112 -3.17 -23.84 19.86
CA VAL A 112 -3.55 -24.11 21.27
C VAL A 112 -2.34 -23.92 22.19
N ARG A 113 -1.18 -24.45 21.81
CA ARG A 113 0.06 -24.31 22.59
C ARG A 113 0.54 -22.86 22.70
N LYS A 114 0.52 -22.11 21.60
CA LYS A 114 0.89 -20.66 21.60
C LYS A 114 -0.04 -19.85 22.48
N ALA A 115 -1.30 -20.20 22.53
CA ALA A 115 -2.29 -19.52 23.35
C ALA A 115 -2.24 -19.88 24.84
N ALA A 116 -1.42 -20.85 25.27
CA ALA A 116 -1.34 -21.29 26.67
C ALA A 116 -1.00 -20.16 27.66
N GLY A 117 -0.22 -19.16 27.22
CA GLY A 117 0.11 -17.96 28.02
C GLY A 117 -0.93 -16.85 28.01
N MET A 118 -1.98 -16.96 27.20
CA MET A 118 -3.02 -15.93 27.10
C MET A 118 -4.11 -16.14 28.17
N PRO A 119 -4.87 -15.08 28.56
CA PRO A 119 -6.02 -15.21 29.47
C PRO A 119 -7.03 -16.24 28.94
N GLN A 120 -7.57 -17.08 29.84
CA GLN A 120 -8.50 -18.18 29.44
C GLN A 120 -9.79 -17.69 28.78
N TYR A 121 -10.21 -16.47 29.04
CA TYR A 121 -11.40 -15.90 28.44
C TYR A 121 -11.22 -15.48 26.97
N GLN A 122 -9.97 -15.43 26.48
CA GLN A 122 -9.70 -15.12 25.07
C GLN A 122 -9.87 -16.37 24.20
N PRO A 123 -10.73 -16.33 23.18
CA PRO A 123 -10.86 -17.44 22.24
C PRO A 123 -9.65 -17.57 21.35
N ILE A 124 -9.39 -18.77 20.86
CA ILE A 124 -8.36 -19.05 19.84
C ILE A 124 -9.02 -19.10 18.48
N PHE A 125 -8.67 -18.20 17.56
CA PHE A 125 -9.13 -18.25 16.19
C PHE A 125 -8.47 -19.42 15.44
N LEU A 126 -9.27 -20.33 14.89
CA LEU A 126 -8.80 -21.50 14.16
C LEU A 126 -8.81 -21.28 12.65
N LYS A 127 -9.89 -20.76 12.13
CA LYS A 127 -10.06 -20.56 10.68
C LYS A 127 -10.97 -19.38 10.43
N ASP A 128 -10.53 -18.51 9.53
CA ASP A 128 -11.34 -17.42 9.00
C ASP A 128 -12.06 -17.88 7.72
N ASP A 129 -13.20 -17.24 7.42
CA ASP A 129 -13.98 -17.48 6.21
C ASP A 129 -14.37 -18.95 6.04
N ILE A 130 -15.02 -19.50 7.06
CA ILE A 130 -15.50 -20.90 7.03
C ILE A 130 -16.64 -21.04 6.02
N THR A 131 -16.63 -22.17 5.32
CA THR A 131 -17.67 -22.52 4.36
C THR A 131 -18.98 -22.91 5.08
N GLN A 132 -20.08 -22.98 4.32
CA GLN A 132 -21.36 -23.45 4.86
C GLN A 132 -21.27 -24.89 5.39
N ASP A 133 -20.50 -25.77 4.75
CA ASP A 133 -20.29 -27.13 5.20
C ASP A 133 -19.52 -27.18 6.52
N GLU A 134 -18.48 -26.36 6.67
CA GLU A 134 -17.72 -26.24 7.91
C GLU A 134 -18.58 -25.64 9.05
N GLN A 135 -19.42 -24.66 8.74
CA GLN A 135 -20.38 -24.13 9.70
C GLN A 135 -21.38 -25.21 10.13
N ALA A 136 -21.90 -25.98 9.19
CA ALA A 136 -22.79 -27.10 9.48
C ALA A 136 -22.09 -28.18 10.33
N PHE A 137 -20.81 -28.47 10.06
CA PHE A 137 -20.02 -29.37 10.89
C PHE A 137 -19.93 -28.86 12.33
N ILE A 138 -19.60 -27.59 12.56
CA ILE A 138 -19.51 -26.99 13.90
C ILE A 138 -20.84 -27.13 14.64
N GLU A 139 -21.95 -26.76 13.99
CA GLU A 139 -23.30 -26.86 14.60
C GLU A 139 -23.70 -28.30 14.89
N ALA A 140 -23.39 -29.25 14.01
CA ALA A 140 -23.69 -30.68 14.21
C ALA A 140 -22.91 -31.30 15.38
N HIS A 141 -21.65 -30.90 15.56
CA HIS A 141 -20.78 -31.45 16.62
C HIS A 141 -20.78 -30.58 17.90
N LYS A 142 -21.65 -29.61 18.04
CA LYS A 142 -21.71 -28.72 19.20
C LYS A 142 -21.89 -29.41 20.56
N ASN A 143 -22.42 -30.65 20.56
CA ASN A 143 -22.53 -31.48 21.77
C ASN A 143 -21.22 -32.20 22.13
N GLU A 144 -20.43 -32.57 21.11
CA GLU A 144 -19.18 -33.30 21.25
C GLU A 144 -17.99 -32.31 21.44
N LEU A 145 -18.04 -31.19 20.77
CA LEU A 145 -17.05 -30.11 20.77
C LEU A 145 -17.68 -28.80 21.25
N PRO A 146 -18.09 -28.70 22.52
CA PRO A 146 -18.72 -27.48 23.05
C PRO A 146 -17.81 -26.26 23.08
N GLU A 147 -16.49 -26.46 22.99
CA GLU A 147 -15.48 -25.45 22.89
C GLU A 147 -15.33 -24.85 21.47
N LEU A 148 -15.80 -25.57 20.45
CA LEU A 148 -15.76 -25.08 19.06
C LEU A 148 -17.01 -24.23 18.77
N ASP A 149 -16.80 -22.97 18.42
CA ASP A 149 -17.89 -22.03 18.15
C ASP A 149 -17.60 -21.16 16.94
N THR A 150 -18.60 -20.42 16.46
CA THR A 150 -18.48 -19.52 15.33
C THR A 150 -18.75 -18.08 15.75
N ILE A 151 -18.04 -17.15 15.16
CA ILE A 151 -18.29 -15.71 15.30
C ILE A 151 -18.45 -15.08 13.93
N MET A 152 -19.42 -14.20 13.79
CA MET A 152 -19.54 -13.37 12.61
C MET A 152 -18.43 -12.29 12.61
N THR A 153 -17.65 -12.25 11.56
CA THR A 153 -16.59 -11.28 11.33
C THR A 153 -16.89 -10.45 10.10
N HIS A 154 -16.30 -9.27 10.02
CA HIS A 154 -16.38 -8.41 8.84
C HIS A 154 -15.06 -8.47 8.10
N ARG A 155 -15.00 -9.27 7.04
CA ARG A 155 -13.80 -9.45 6.26
C ARG A 155 -13.61 -8.30 5.26
N ARG A 156 -12.37 -7.83 5.14
CA ARG A 156 -12.02 -6.78 4.19
C ARG A 156 -12.07 -7.30 2.76
N LEU A 157 -12.67 -6.53 1.86
CA LEU A 157 -12.80 -6.85 0.44
C LEU A 157 -12.11 -5.78 -0.39
N TYR A 158 -11.09 -6.20 -1.12
CA TYR A 158 -10.31 -5.35 -2.02
C TYR A 158 -10.69 -5.60 -3.48
N PRO A 159 -10.43 -4.63 -4.40
CA PRO A 159 -10.57 -4.87 -5.83
C PRO A 159 -9.69 -6.03 -6.31
N LEU A 160 -10.22 -6.85 -7.22
CA LEU A 160 -9.54 -8.04 -7.73
C LEU A 160 -8.26 -7.70 -8.50
N ASN A 161 -7.40 -8.71 -8.67
CA ASN A 161 -6.17 -8.67 -9.46
C ASN A 161 -5.15 -7.63 -9.00
N GLY A 162 -5.14 -7.28 -7.74
CA GLY A 162 -4.17 -6.33 -7.18
C GLY A 162 -4.33 -4.90 -7.68
N PHE A 163 -5.50 -4.52 -8.18
CA PHE A 163 -5.80 -3.14 -8.58
C PHE A 163 -5.62 -2.18 -7.41
N MET A 164 -4.77 -1.17 -7.57
CA MET A 164 -4.40 -0.19 -6.53
C MET A 164 -3.74 -0.81 -5.27
N ALA A 165 -3.25 -2.06 -5.30
CA ALA A 165 -2.81 -2.77 -4.10
C ALA A 165 -1.77 -2.00 -3.28
N HIS A 166 -0.78 -1.41 -3.92
CA HIS A 166 0.28 -0.67 -3.22
C HIS A 166 -0.20 0.66 -2.62
N LEU A 167 -1.19 1.30 -3.23
CA LEU A 167 -1.78 2.53 -2.72
C LEU A 167 -2.70 2.23 -1.54
N ILE A 168 -3.65 1.32 -1.73
CA ILE A 168 -4.61 0.93 -0.69
C ILE A 168 -3.89 0.22 0.45
N GLY A 169 -2.96 -0.66 0.14
CA GLY A 169 -2.34 -1.56 1.09
C GLY A 169 -3.25 -2.74 1.46
N TYR A 170 -2.98 -3.35 2.60
CA TYR A 170 -3.72 -4.49 3.10
C TYR A 170 -3.81 -4.48 4.63
N VAL A 171 -4.73 -5.26 5.15
CA VAL A 171 -4.89 -5.53 6.58
C VAL A 171 -4.30 -6.89 6.93
N GLY A 172 -3.89 -7.05 8.18
CA GLY A 172 -3.40 -8.32 8.72
C GLY A 172 -3.58 -8.38 10.23
N GLU A 173 -3.36 -9.56 10.83
CA GLU A 173 -3.38 -9.70 12.28
C GLU A 173 -2.26 -8.86 12.93
N VAL A 174 -2.57 -8.26 14.08
CA VAL A 174 -1.56 -7.57 14.89
C VAL A 174 -0.49 -8.55 15.35
N THR A 175 0.79 -8.20 15.14
CA THR A 175 1.93 -9.04 15.55
C THR A 175 2.33 -8.75 17.00
N GLU A 176 3.07 -9.70 17.64
CA GLU A 176 3.62 -9.50 18.98
C GLU A 176 4.51 -8.25 19.07
N ASP A 177 5.31 -7.98 18.03
CA ASP A 177 6.15 -6.78 17.95
C ASP A 177 5.33 -5.49 17.88
N MET A 178 4.17 -5.54 17.23
CA MET A 178 3.23 -4.41 17.18
C MET A 178 2.60 -4.16 18.55
N LEU A 179 2.16 -5.21 19.25
CA LEU A 179 1.53 -5.09 20.58
C LEU A 179 2.46 -4.44 21.61
N ASN A 180 3.77 -4.54 21.43
CA ASN A 180 4.76 -3.87 22.29
C ASN A 180 4.94 -2.37 21.98
N GLN A 181 4.26 -1.82 20.98
CA GLN A 181 4.35 -0.41 20.59
C GLN A 181 3.18 0.39 21.17
N PRO A 182 3.39 1.61 21.69
CA PRO A 182 2.33 2.41 22.33
C PRO A 182 1.09 2.65 21.48
N GLN A 183 1.24 2.73 20.15
CA GLN A 183 0.15 2.96 19.22
C GLN A 183 -0.83 1.79 19.09
N TYR A 184 -0.45 0.59 19.60
CA TYR A 184 -1.25 -0.63 19.56
C TYR A 184 -1.69 -1.10 20.96
N GLU A 185 -1.54 -0.26 21.99
CA GLU A 185 -1.90 -0.58 23.39
C GLU A 185 -3.35 -1.09 23.57
N PHE A 186 -4.26 -0.63 22.71
CA PHE A 186 -5.69 -1.01 22.75
C PHE A 186 -6.05 -2.23 21.93
N TYR A 187 -5.05 -2.87 21.30
CA TYR A 187 -5.28 -4.04 20.46
C TYR A 187 -5.02 -5.33 21.23
N ASN A 188 -5.75 -6.37 20.89
CA ASN A 188 -5.57 -7.72 21.41
C ASN A 188 -4.98 -8.63 20.33
N PRO A 189 -4.27 -9.72 20.72
CA PRO A 189 -3.89 -10.75 19.77
C PRO A 189 -5.10 -11.25 18.96
N GLY A 190 -4.94 -11.29 17.63
CA GLY A 190 -6.01 -11.65 16.70
C GLY A 190 -6.81 -10.46 16.13
N ASP A 191 -6.61 -9.24 16.68
CA ASP A 191 -7.21 -8.05 16.07
C ASP A 191 -6.57 -7.74 14.72
N VAL A 192 -7.35 -7.17 13.81
CA VAL A 192 -6.93 -6.84 12.45
C VAL A 192 -6.57 -5.36 12.34
N VAL A 193 -5.39 -5.09 11.82
CA VAL A 193 -4.84 -3.73 11.65
C VAL A 193 -4.39 -3.49 10.21
N GLY A 194 -4.31 -2.23 9.81
CA GLY A 194 -3.69 -1.84 8.55
C GLY A 194 -2.16 -2.05 8.59
N VAL A 195 -1.60 -2.80 7.63
CA VAL A 195 -0.19 -3.16 7.57
C VAL A 195 0.59 -2.30 6.59
N SER A 196 -0.02 -1.92 5.48
CA SER A 196 0.62 -1.10 4.43
C SER A 196 -0.34 -0.08 3.83
N GLY A 197 0.16 0.84 3.02
CA GLY A 197 -0.61 1.79 2.24
C GLY A 197 -1.55 2.68 3.08
N VAL A 198 -2.67 3.04 2.48
CA VAL A 198 -3.77 3.81 3.08
C VAL A 198 -4.35 3.10 4.31
N GLU A 199 -4.47 1.76 4.26
CA GLU A 199 -4.96 0.97 5.39
C GLU A 199 -4.13 1.18 6.65
N LYS A 200 -2.80 1.27 6.53
CA LYS A 200 -1.90 1.54 7.65
C LYS A 200 -1.94 3.00 8.08
N GLN A 201 -1.84 3.92 7.13
CA GLN A 201 -1.75 5.35 7.42
C GLN A 201 -2.99 5.87 8.12
N TYR A 202 -4.17 5.41 7.70
CA TYR A 202 -5.47 5.84 8.21
C TYR A 202 -6.16 4.79 9.08
N ASN A 203 -5.35 3.87 9.65
CA ASN A 203 -5.89 2.78 10.45
C ASN A 203 -6.83 3.24 11.57
N GLN A 204 -6.49 4.33 12.29
CA GLN A 204 -7.31 4.87 13.38
C GLN A 204 -8.66 5.45 12.91
N ILE A 205 -8.75 5.89 11.64
CA ILE A 205 -10.01 6.37 11.05
C ILE A 205 -10.85 5.18 10.60
N LEU A 206 -10.18 4.21 9.95
CA LEU A 206 -10.85 3.06 9.34
C LEU A 206 -11.27 2.01 10.36
N MET A 207 -10.56 1.85 11.47
CA MET A 207 -10.97 0.91 12.51
C MET A 207 -12.26 1.40 13.20
N GLY A 208 -13.20 0.48 13.41
CA GLY A 208 -14.36 0.75 14.23
C GLY A 208 -14.08 0.54 15.71
N LYS A 209 -15.09 0.72 16.54
CA LYS A 209 -15.07 0.32 17.95
C LYS A 209 -15.90 -0.93 18.13
N ASN A 210 -15.28 -2.00 18.61
CA ASN A 210 -15.98 -3.22 18.92
C ASN A 210 -17.03 -2.99 20.00
N GLY A 211 -18.22 -3.57 19.79
CA GLY A 211 -19.26 -3.68 20.81
C GLY A 211 -19.04 -4.90 21.69
N SER A 212 -19.92 -5.10 22.63
CA SER A 212 -19.93 -6.29 23.50
C SER A 212 -21.35 -6.70 23.83
N ARG A 213 -21.59 -7.99 23.83
CA ARG A 213 -22.83 -8.61 24.28
C ARG A 213 -22.55 -9.45 25.50
N ARG A 214 -23.23 -9.13 26.62
CA ARG A 214 -23.15 -9.93 27.84
C ARG A 214 -24.24 -10.99 27.82
N VAL A 215 -23.83 -12.24 27.89
CA VAL A 215 -24.71 -13.40 27.84
C VAL A 215 -24.57 -14.23 29.10
N LEU A 216 -25.68 -14.81 29.52
CA LEU A 216 -25.69 -15.84 30.56
C LEU A 216 -25.39 -17.19 29.93
N VAL A 217 -24.42 -17.89 30.50
CA VAL A 217 -24.05 -19.25 30.08
C VAL A 217 -24.41 -20.28 31.18
N ASN A 218 -24.74 -21.48 30.75
CA ASN A 218 -24.89 -22.61 31.67
C ASN A 218 -23.55 -23.24 32.04
N SER A 219 -23.55 -24.32 32.82
CA SER A 219 -22.38 -25.09 33.21
C SER A 219 -21.62 -25.73 32.04
N HIS A 220 -22.19 -25.73 30.84
CA HIS A 220 -21.62 -26.27 29.61
C HIS A 220 -21.18 -25.14 28.65
N GLY A 221 -21.14 -23.88 29.11
CA GLY A 221 -20.77 -22.72 28.31
C GLY A 221 -21.82 -22.26 27.27
N ARG A 222 -23.02 -22.86 27.26
CA ARG A 222 -24.09 -22.48 26.31
C ARG A 222 -24.84 -21.25 26.75
N GLU A 223 -25.11 -20.34 25.82
CA GLU A 223 -25.95 -19.18 26.03
C GLU A 223 -27.38 -19.60 26.41
N VAL A 224 -27.83 -19.17 27.59
CA VAL A 224 -29.20 -19.44 28.11
C VAL A 224 -29.97 -18.17 28.26
N GLY A 225 -29.37 -17.00 28.11
CA GLY A 225 -30.03 -15.71 28.14
C GLY A 225 -29.11 -14.56 27.81
N ARG A 226 -29.68 -13.42 27.43
CA ARG A 226 -28.94 -12.17 27.14
C ARG A 226 -29.22 -11.16 28.25
N LEU A 227 -28.18 -10.45 28.68
CA LEU A 227 -28.28 -9.43 29.72
C LEU A 227 -28.35 -8.04 29.08
N ASP A 228 -27.30 -7.62 28.41
CA ASP A 228 -27.18 -6.34 27.77
C ASP A 228 -26.29 -6.43 26.52
N GLU A 229 -26.38 -5.42 25.67
CA GLU A 229 -25.62 -5.32 24.46
C GLU A 229 -25.17 -3.88 24.22
N THR A 230 -23.87 -3.69 24.01
CA THR A 230 -23.34 -2.42 23.50
C THR A 230 -23.06 -2.64 22.02
N PRO A 231 -23.73 -1.91 21.11
CA PRO A 231 -23.53 -2.10 19.67
C PRO A 231 -22.12 -1.70 19.25
N ALA A 232 -21.61 -2.32 18.19
CA ALA A 232 -20.37 -1.91 17.56
C ALA A 232 -20.54 -0.61 16.78
N GLU A 233 -19.56 0.28 16.84
CA GLU A 233 -19.49 1.49 16.01
C GLU A 233 -18.64 1.22 14.77
N PRO A 234 -19.20 1.28 13.55
CA PRO A 234 -18.43 1.11 12.32
C PRO A 234 -17.30 2.13 12.19
N GLY A 235 -16.20 1.73 11.55
CA GLY A 235 -15.14 2.66 11.19
C GLY A 235 -15.65 3.76 10.25
N LYS A 236 -15.01 4.93 10.28
CA LYS A 236 -15.38 6.06 9.42
C LYS A 236 -14.95 5.80 7.98
N GLN A 237 -15.73 6.32 7.04
CA GLN A 237 -15.39 6.29 5.63
C GLN A 237 -14.21 7.20 5.36
N LEU A 238 -13.33 6.77 4.45
CA LEU A 238 -12.19 7.54 3.98
C LEU A 238 -12.32 7.80 2.49
N LYS A 239 -12.33 9.05 2.09
CA LYS A 239 -12.39 9.46 0.71
C LYS A 239 -11.00 9.82 0.19
N LEU A 240 -10.60 9.18 -0.91
CA LEU A 240 -9.32 9.40 -1.57
C LEU A 240 -9.44 10.42 -2.69
N THR A 241 -8.31 11.06 -3.00
CA THR A 241 -8.17 12.00 -4.14
C THR A 241 -8.15 11.29 -5.50
N VAL A 242 -8.09 9.96 -5.50
CA VAL A 242 -7.93 9.13 -6.69
C VAL A 242 -9.11 9.25 -7.64
N ASP A 243 -8.80 9.52 -8.90
CA ASP A 243 -9.72 9.44 -10.02
C ASP A 243 -9.70 8.00 -10.58
N ILE A 244 -10.80 7.27 -10.42
CA ILE A 244 -10.85 5.84 -10.75
C ILE A 244 -10.68 5.59 -12.25
N ASP A 245 -11.18 6.48 -13.10
CA ASP A 245 -11.05 6.33 -14.55
C ASP A 245 -9.60 6.53 -14.99
N LEU A 246 -8.90 7.50 -14.36
CA LEU A 246 -7.48 7.74 -14.59
C LEU A 246 -6.62 6.60 -14.02
N GLN A 247 -6.98 6.06 -12.87
CA GLN A 247 -6.30 4.90 -12.28
C GLN A 247 -6.41 3.68 -13.20
N ILE A 248 -7.60 3.40 -13.75
CA ILE A 248 -7.79 2.31 -14.71
C ILE A 248 -6.89 2.51 -15.93
N ALA A 249 -6.88 3.71 -16.52
CA ALA A 249 -6.03 4.02 -17.66
C ALA A 249 -4.54 3.86 -17.35
N ALA A 250 -4.11 4.21 -16.13
CA ALA A 250 -2.72 4.06 -15.70
C ALA A 250 -2.34 2.57 -15.49
N GLU A 251 -3.23 1.76 -14.90
CA GLU A 251 -3.02 0.32 -14.74
C GLU A 251 -2.91 -0.39 -16.09
N GLU A 252 -3.82 -0.08 -17.03
CA GLU A 252 -3.80 -0.63 -18.39
C GLU A 252 -2.52 -0.21 -19.16
N ALA A 253 -2.10 1.05 -19.03
CA ALA A 253 -0.91 1.56 -19.71
C ALA A 253 0.38 0.87 -19.23
N LEU A 254 0.43 0.40 -17.98
CA LEU A 254 1.57 -0.30 -17.39
C LEU A 254 1.39 -1.84 -17.37
N GLU A 255 0.31 -2.36 -17.95
CA GLU A 255 0.07 -3.81 -17.99
C GLU A 255 1.23 -4.56 -18.68
N GLY A 256 1.67 -5.65 -18.07
CA GLY A 256 2.79 -6.47 -18.56
C GLY A 256 4.17 -5.80 -18.50
N LYS A 257 4.30 -4.69 -17.76
CA LYS A 257 5.57 -3.97 -17.57
C LYS A 257 5.84 -3.80 -16.08
N ASN A 258 7.12 -3.81 -15.71
CA ASN A 258 7.57 -3.49 -14.36
C ASN A 258 7.84 -2.00 -14.21
N GLY A 259 7.48 -1.43 -13.07
CA GLY A 259 7.74 -0.01 -12.80
C GLY A 259 6.61 0.66 -12.04
N ALA A 260 6.46 1.97 -12.23
CA ALA A 260 5.46 2.76 -11.53
C ALA A 260 4.95 3.93 -12.37
N ILE A 261 3.70 4.34 -12.08
CA ILE A 261 3.11 5.59 -12.57
C ILE A 261 2.65 6.41 -11.37
N VAL A 262 2.97 7.69 -11.38
CA VAL A 262 2.41 8.71 -10.47
C VAL A 262 1.75 9.77 -11.33
N ALA A 263 0.44 9.96 -11.19
CA ALA A 263 -0.33 11.03 -11.77
C ALA A 263 -0.84 11.94 -10.66
N MET A 264 -0.47 13.23 -10.67
CA MET A 264 -0.74 14.17 -9.61
C MET A 264 -1.25 15.51 -10.19
N ASP A 265 -2.18 16.16 -9.50
CA ASP A 265 -2.52 17.55 -9.75
C ASP A 265 -1.48 18.45 -9.04
N PRO A 266 -0.60 19.13 -9.77
CA PRO A 266 0.45 19.93 -9.16
C PRO A 266 -0.05 21.22 -8.50
N ARG A 267 -1.31 21.62 -8.75
CA ARG A 267 -1.93 22.84 -8.18
C ARG A 267 -2.29 22.71 -6.70
N ASN A 268 -2.45 21.46 -6.23
CA ASN A 268 -2.89 21.18 -4.86
C ASN A 268 -2.20 19.97 -4.22
N GLY A 269 -1.48 19.15 -5.01
CA GLY A 269 -0.81 17.94 -4.53
C GLY A 269 -1.67 16.68 -4.52
N GLU A 270 -2.90 16.70 -5.00
CA GLU A 270 -3.77 15.53 -5.06
C GLU A 270 -3.20 14.43 -5.96
N ILE A 271 -3.05 13.22 -5.42
CA ILE A 271 -2.70 12.04 -6.20
C ILE A 271 -3.96 11.54 -6.92
N LEU A 272 -3.97 11.67 -8.23
CA LEU A 272 -5.10 11.27 -9.07
C LEU A 272 -5.01 9.80 -9.48
N ALA A 273 -3.80 9.26 -9.68
CA ALA A 273 -3.55 7.84 -9.89
C ALA A 273 -2.14 7.47 -9.43
N MET A 274 -2.00 6.25 -8.89
CA MET A 274 -0.72 5.69 -8.48
C MET A 274 -0.70 4.19 -8.74
N VAL A 275 0.26 3.76 -9.56
CA VAL A 275 0.43 2.35 -9.97
C VAL A 275 1.84 1.90 -9.64
N SER A 276 1.97 0.68 -9.14
CA SER A 276 3.24 -0.02 -8.98
C SER A 276 3.12 -1.45 -9.52
N ARG A 277 4.09 -1.91 -10.30
CA ARG A 277 4.10 -3.23 -10.92
C ARG A 277 5.48 -3.91 -10.76
N PRO A 278 5.53 -5.24 -10.55
CA PRO A 278 4.38 -6.14 -10.43
C PRO A 278 3.54 -5.84 -9.19
N THR A 279 2.34 -6.40 -9.13
CA THR A 279 1.40 -6.20 -8.02
C THR A 279 1.14 -7.51 -7.28
N PHE A 280 0.43 -7.44 -6.19
CA PHE A 280 -0.04 -8.56 -5.38
C PHE A 280 -1.54 -8.43 -5.12
N ASP A 281 -2.24 -9.51 -4.73
CA ASP A 281 -3.63 -9.40 -4.31
C ASP A 281 -3.72 -9.13 -2.80
N PRO A 282 -4.26 -7.97 -2.36
CA PRO A 282 -4.45 -7.66 -0.94
C PRO A 282 -5.41 -8.62 -0.23
N ASN A 283 -6.29 -9.30 -0.97
CA ASN A 283 -7.23 -10.28 -0.40
C ASN A 283 -6.51 -11.49 0.19
N ASP A 284 -5.35 -11.88 -0.35
CA ASP A 284 -4.55 -12.98 0.20
C ASP A 284 -4.09 -12.69 1.64
N PHE A 285 -3.91 -11.41 1.97
CA PHE A 285 -3.50 -10.97 3.31
C PHE A 285 -4.69 -10.74 4.25
N ALA A 286 -5.88 -10.45 3.71
CA ALA A 286 -7.11 -10.29 4.49
C ALA A 286 -7.59 -11.63 5.09
N VAL A 287 -7.13 -12.71 4.51
CA VAL A 287 -7.07 -14.05 5.10
C VAL A 287 -5.62 -14.30 5.49
N ARG A 288 -5.36 -15.24 6.36
CA ARG A 288 -3.98 -15.61 6.67
C ARG A 288 -3.29 -16.15 5.40
N ILE A 289 -2.34 -15.37 4.86
CA ILE A 289 -1.58 -15.73 3.66
C ILE A 289 -0.86 -17.08 3.86
N SER A 290 -0.86 -17.94 2.84
CA SER A 290 -0.12 -19.19 2.88
C SER A 290 1.38 -18.95 2.90
N ARG A 291 2.16 -19.91 3.50
CA ARG A 291 3.64 -19.81 3.52
C ARG A 291 4.23 -19.82 2.12
N ASP A 292 3.66 -20.59 1.21
CA ASP A 292 4.16 -20.71 -0.16
C ASP A 292 3.96 -19.41 -0.93
N GLU A 293 2.78 -18.79 -0.81
CA GLU A 293 2.49 -17.51 -1.45
C GLU A 293 3.34 -16.38 -0.85
N TRP A 294 3.48 -16.34 0.48
CA TRP A 294 4.40 -15.40 1.14
C TRP A 294 5.83 -15.54 0.64
N ASN A 295 6.34 -16.78 0.58
CA ASN A 295 7.70 -17.05 0.10
C ASN A 295 7.84 -16.66 -1.38
N ARG A 296 6.82 -16.89 -2.21
CA ARG A 296 6.80 -16.46 -3.60
C ARG A 296 6.93 -14.94 -3.72
N LEU A 297 6.14 -14.18 -2.97
CA LEU A 297 6.14 -12.71 -3.02
C LEU A 297 7.45 -12.09 -2.47
N VAL A 298 8.01 -12.66 -1.40
CA VAL A 298 9.22 -12.10 -0.75
C VAL A 298 10.50 -12.42 -1.51
N ASN A 299 10.57 -13.60 -2.16
CA ASN A 299 11.75 -14.02 -2.89
C ASN A 299 11.70 -13.68 -4.40
N ASP A 300 10.67 -12.98 -4.85
CA ASP A 300 10.56 -12.53 -6.24
C ASP A 300 11.51 -11.35 -6.49
N ASP A 301 12.43 -11.52 -7.45
CA ASP A 301 13.44 -10.52 -7.83
C ASP A 301 12.81 -9.21 -8.35
N GLU A 302 11.56 -9.24 -8.78
CA GLU A 302 10.82 -8.07 -9.26
C GLU A 302 10.16 -7.26 -8.13
N HIS A 303 10.22 -7.77 -6.88
CA HIS A 303 9.75 -7.12 -5.65
C HIS A 303 8.27 -6.68 -5.68
N PRO A 304 7.30 -7.60 -5.85
CA PRO A 304 5.89 -7.25 -5.98
C PRO A 304 5.29 -6.54 -4.76
N LEU A 305 5.89 -6.65 -3.57
CA LEU A 305 5.43 -5.96 -2.36
C LEU A 305 5.96 -4.52 -2.24
N LEU A 306 6.91 -4.13 -3.09
CA LEU A 306 7.51 -2.79 -3.05
C LEU A 306 6.63 -1.77 -3.76
N ASN A 307 6.19 -0.72 -3.06
CA ASN A 307 5.54 0.41 -3.70
C ASN A 307 6.58 1.27 -4.45
N LYS A 308 6.85 0.91 -5.70
CA LYS A 308 7.87 1.57 -6.52
C LYS A 308 7.59 3.06 -6.74
N ALA A 309 6.34 3.50 -6.68
CA ALA A 309 5.98 4.91 -6.85
C ALA A 309 6.62 5.84 -5.80
N ILE A 310 6.80 5.33 -4.57
CA ILE A 310 7.33 6.10 -3.43
C ILE A 310 8.60 5.51 -2.82
N GLN A 311 9.01 4.30 -3.23
CA GLN A 311 10.14 3.58 -2.62
C GLN A 311 11.27 3.24 -3.59
N ALA A 312 11.02 3.15 -4.92
CA ALA A 312 12.08 2.87 -5.89
C ALA A 312 13.03 4.07 -5.98
N GLN A 313 14.23 3.89 -5.44
CA GLN A 313 15.30 4.90 -5.45
C GLN A 313 16.27 4.59 -6.60
N LEU A 314 16.01 5.14 -7.77
CA LEU A 314 16.75 4.85 -9.00
C LEU A 314 17.31 6.14 -9.62
N ALA A 315 18.37 6.00 -10.40
CA ALA A 315 18.92 7.14 -11.13
C ALA A 315 17.85 7.72 -12.08
N PRO A 316 17.54 9.02 -12.00
CA PRO A 316 16.48 9.65 -12.81
C PRO A 316 16.89 9.81 -14.28
N GLY A 317 18.17 9.67 -14.60
CA GLY A 317 18.69 9.90 -15.94
C GLY A 317 18.37 11.31 -16.45
N SER A 318 18.13 11.42 -17.75
CA SER A 318 17.90 12.73 -18.39
C SER A 318 16.65 13.49 -17.95
N THR A 319 15.76 12.93 -17.10
CA THR A 319 14.67 13.71 -16.50
C THR A 319 15.21 14.78 -15.55
N PHE A 320 16.34 14.50 -14.90
CA PHE A 320 17.05 15.46 -14.02
C PHE A 320 17.51 16.72 -14.75
N LYS A 321 17.68 16.67 -16.08
CA LYS A 321 18.13 17.79 -16.89
C LYS A 321 17.18 19.01 -16.83
N ILE A 322 15.90 18.84 -16.46
CA ILE A 322 14.99 19.96 -16.25
C ILE A 322 15.41 20.77 -15.02
N ILE A 323 15.76 20.08 -13.91
CA ILE A 323 16.29 20.74 -12.72
C ILE A 323 17.63 21.44 -13.03
N MET A 324 18.49 20.77 -13.79
CA MET A 324 19.76 21.33 -14.26
C MET A 324 19.58 22.59 -15.12
N ALA A 325 18.61 22.56 -16.04
CA ALA A 325 18.28 23.70 -16.88
C ALA A 325 17.76 24.88 -16.05
N THR A 326 16.88 24.62 -15.08
CA THR A 326 16.38 25.62 -14.13
C THR A 326 17.54 26.23 -13.35
N ALA A 327 18.43 25.42 -12.78
CA ALA A 327 19.62 25.91 -12.07
C ALA A 327 20.52 26.77 -12.97
N GLY A 328 20.81 26.29 -14.19
CA GLY A 328 21.67 26.99 -15.12
C GLY A 328 21.13 28.32 -15.62
N LEU A 329 19.82 28.39 -15.83
CA LEU A 329 19.15 29.65 -16.21
C LEU A 329 19.07 30.65 -15.02
N GLN A 330 18.71 30.19 -13.83
CA GLN A 330 18.65 31.02 -12.65
C GLN A 330 20.02 31.57 -12.19
N GLU A 331 21.10 30.85 -12.46
CA GLU A 331 22.48 31.28 -12.20
C GLU A 331 23.07 32.13 -13.36
N GLY A 332 22.29 32.42 -14.42
CA GLY A 332 22.76 33.22 -15.56
C GLY A 332 23.80 32.52 -16.45
N ILE A 333 23.98 31.21 -16.31
CA ILE A 333 25.02 30.44 -17.01
C ILE A 333 24.50 29.85 -18.32
N ALA A 334 23.24 29.47 -18.38
CA ALA A 334 22.70 28.71 -19.51
C ALA A 334 22.14 29.57 -20.63
N GLN A 335 21.85 30.88 -20.39
CA GLN A 335 21.28 31.78 -21.39
C GLN A 335 22.16 31.89 -22.65
N ASP A 336 23.46 32.11 -22.44
CA ASP A 336 24.45 32.32 -23.51
C ASP A 336 25.32 31.06 -23.75
N LEU A 337 24.99 29.94 -23.13
CA LEU A 337 25.73 28.71 -23.31
C LEU A 337 25.39 28.05 -24.64
N HIS A 338 26.36 28.04 -25.56
CA HIS A 338 26.31 27.34 -26.82
C HIS A 338 27.41 26.28 -26.85
N VAL A 339 27.06 25.03 -27.18
CA VAL A 339 27.95 23.88 -27.20
C VAL A 339 27.87 23.20 -28.56
N ASN A 340 28.98 22.83 -29.16
CA ASN A 340 28.99 22.02 -30.38
C ASN A 340 29.13 20.53 -29.98
N CYS A 341 28.07 19.74 -30.16
CA CYS A 341 28.04 18.32 -29.84
C CYS A 341 28.45 17.45 -31.04
N GLY A 342 29.67 16.94 -31.04
CA GLY A 342 30.17 15.96 -32.02
C GLY A 342 29.94 14.50 -31.61
N GLY A 343 29.00 14.21 -30.70
CA GLY A 343 28.72 12.86 -30.18
C GLY A 343 29.37 12.56 -28.83
N GLY A 344 30.12 13.48 -28.27
CA GLY A 344 30.76 13.42 -26.95
C GLY A 344 31.76 14.53 -26.72
N ALA A 345 32.30 14.63 -25.51
CA ALA A 345 33.32 15.62 -25.13
C ALA A 345 34.22 15.07 -24.02
N THR A 346 35.43 15.67 -23.88
CA THR A 346 36.41 15.27 -22.88
C THR A 346 36.35 16.26 -21.70
N PHE A 347 36.16 15.72 -20.47
CA PHE A 347 36.24 16.46 -19.22
C PHE A 347 37.23 15.79 -18.29
N TYR A 348 38.13 16.53 -17.70
CA TYR A 348 39.14 16.03 -16.74
C TYR A 348 39.93 14.82 -17.25
N GLY A 349 40.29 14.83 -18.56
CA GLY A 349 41.06 13.77 -19.22
C GLY A 349 40.25 12.50 -19.57
N ARG A 350 38.95 12.47 -19.30
CA ARG A 350 38.04 11.35 -19.63
C ARG A 350 37.06 11.76 -20.71
N TYR A 351 36.84 10.89 -21.70
CA TYR A 351 35.84 11.08 -22.74
C TYR A 351 34.45 10.63 -22.27
N PHE A 352 33.47 11.52 -22.33
CA PHE A 352 32.04 11.28 -22.01
C PHE A 352 31.26 11.29 -23.31
N LYS A 353 30.56 10.19 -23.60
CA LYS A 353 29.72 10.04 -24.78
C LYS A 353 28.38 10.75 -24.60
N CYS A 354 27.82 11.32 -25.67
CA CYS A 354 26.46 11.69 -25.79
C CYS A 354 25.64 10.48 -26.28
N TRP A 355 24.39 10.36 -25.88
CA TRP A 355 23.52 9.24 -26.28
C TRP A 355 23.42 9.10 -27.81
N ILE A 356 23.41 10.22 -28.55
CA ILE A 356 23.32 10.26 -30.01
C ILE A 356 24.48 9.50 -30.71
N SER A 357 25.62 9.35 -30.02
CA SER A 357 26.73 8.59 -30.55
C SER A 357 26.45 7.10 -30.72
N ALA A 358 25.45 6.56 -29.99
CA ALA A 358 25.02 5.17 -30.12
C ALA A 358 24.45 4.86 -31.51
N ILE A 359 23.95 5.89 -32.20
CA ILE A 359 23.45 5.81 -33.60
C ILE A 359 24.38 6.55 -34.57
N HIS A 360 25.64 6.69 -34.21
CA HIS A 360 26.68 7.38 -35.02
C HIS A 360 26.33 8.83 -35.38
N GLY A 361 25.49 9.50 -34.60
CA GLY A 361 25.02 10.86 -34.80
C GLY A 361 25.78 11.92 -34.01
N ALA A 362 25.44 13.18 -34.29
CA ALA A 362 25.89 14.38 -33.59
C ALA A 362 24.74 15.42 -33.54
N HIS A 363 24.63 16.19 -32.44
CA HIS A 363 23.62 17.25 -32.37
C HIS A 363 24.05 18.55 -33.03
N GLY A 364 25.36 18.72 -33.34
CA GLY A 364 25.91 19.97 -33.83
C GLY A 364 25.80 21.10 -32.80
N PRO A 365 25.52 22.36 -33.23
CA PRO A 365 25.30 23.47 -32.33
C PRO A 365 24.04 23.24 -31.44
N VAL A 366 24.19 23.42 -30.12
CA VAL A 366 23.16 23.19 -29.11
C VAL A 366 23.13 24.35 -28.14
N ASP A 367 21.97 24.96 -28.00
CA ASP A 367 21.58 25.89 -26.94
C ASP A 367 20.78 25.17 -25.83
N ILE A 368 20.29 25.89 -24.84
CA ILE A 368 19.53 25.32 -23.72
C ILE A 368 18.25 24.64 -24.19
N SER A 369 17.51 25.23 -25.12
CA SER A 369 16.25 24.70 -25.65
C SER A 369 16.47 23.37 -26.37
N LYS A 370 17.42 23.35 -27.33
CA LYS A 370 17.80 22.13 -28.04
C LYS A 370 18.40 21.10 -27.12
N GLY A 371 19.19 21.53 -26.12
CA GLY A 371 19.71 20.68 -25.06
C GLY A 371 18.62 19.93 -24.30
N ILE A 372 17.46 20.58 -24.02
CA ILE A 372 16.30 19.97 -23.38
C ILE A 372 15.58 19.00 -24.31
N TYR A 373 15.10 19.48 -25.50
CA TYR A 373 14.21 18.65 -26.31
C TYR A 373 14.92 17.52 -27.07
N GLN A 374 16.22 17.67 -27.40
CA GLN A 374 17.05 16.59 -27.93
C GLN A 374 17.85 15.84 -26.87
N SER A 375 17.73 16.26 -25.60
CA SER A 375 18.41 15.62 -24.47
C SER A 375 19.92 15.53 -24.64
N CYS A 376 20.60 16.58 -25.17
CA CYS A 376 22.02 16.56 -25.46
C CYS A 376 22.88 16.45 -24.20
N ASP A 377 23.59 15.31 -24.02
CA ASP A 377 24.42 15.10 -22.83
C ASP A 377 25.60 16.06 -22.77
N VAL A 378 26.26 16.36 -23.93
CA VAL A 378 27.41 17.26 -23.97
C VAL A 378 27.06 18.65 -23.46
N PHE A 379 25.86 19.16 -23.78
CA PHE A 379 25.39 20.43 -23.24
C PHE A 379 25.30 20.40 -21.72
N PHE A 380 24.67 19.35 -21.18
CA PHE A 380 24.48 19.23 -19.72
C PHE A 380 25.76 18.84 -18.97
N TYR A 381 26.70 18.15 -19.58
CA TYR A 381 28.04 17.96 -19.02
C TYR A 381 28.77 19.31 -18.85
N THR A 382 28.74 20.15 -19.90
CA THR A 382 29.34 21.48 -19.84
C THR A 382 28.65 22.39 -18.83
N LEU A 383 27.31 22.32 -18.76
CA LEU A 383 26.54 23.06 -17.76
C LEU A 383 26.88 22.59 -16.34
N ALA A 384 26.99 21.27 -16.11
CA ALA A 384 27.34 20.72 -14.82
C ALA A 384 28.74 21.13 -14.36
N GLU A 385 29.72 21.13 -15.27
CA GLU A 385 31.07 21.62 -14.99
C GLU A 385 31.06 23.08 -14.53
N ARG A 386 30.28 23.94 -15.20
CA ARG A 386 30.18 25.37 -14.87
C ARG A 386 29.39 25.65 -13.58
N LEU A 387 28.35 24.86 -13.28
CA LEU A 387 27.58 24.99 -12.07
C LEU A 387 28.37 24.51 -10.83
N GLY A 388 29.04 23.37 -10.95
CA GLY A 388 29.60 22.66 -9.80
C GLY A 388 28.53 21.94 -8.98
N ILE A 389 28.98 20.96 -8.18
CA ILE A 389 28.06 20.06 -7.45
C ILE A 389 27.19 20.79 -6.43
N ASP A 390 27.73 21.79 -5.74
CA ASP A 390 27.02 22.46 -4.65
C ASP A 390 25.84 23.29 -5.15
N ARG A 391 25.98 24.02 -6.31
CA ARG A 391 24.84 24.71 -6.91
C ARG A 391 23.82 23.74 -7.47
N ILE A 392 24.26 22.65 -8.09
CA ILE A 392 23.35 21.58 -8.53
C ILE A 392 22.57 21.02 -7.35
N ALA A 393 23.25 20.69 -6.25
CA ALA A 393 22.61 20.16 -5.04
C ALA A 393 21.65 21.16 -4.40
N LYS A 394 22.01 22.43 -4.37
CA LYS A 394 21.15 23.52 -3.84
C LYS A 394 19.81 23.56 -4.56
N TYR A 395 19.80 23.65 -5.90
CA TYR A 395 18.56 23.70 -6.67
C TYR A 395 17.79 22.38 -6.61
N ALA A 396 18.48 21.23 -6.77
CA ALA A 396 17.83 19.94 -6.71
C ALA A 396 17.14 19.70 -5.35
N THR A 397 17.80 20.06 -4.25
CA THR A 397 17.22 19.96 -2.90
C THR A 397 16.05 20.93 -2.71
N ALA A 398 16.13 22.16 -3.24
CA ALA A 398 15.03 23.11 -3.21
C ALA A 398 13.78 22.55 -3.93
N PHE A 399 13.95 21.84 -5.04
CA PHE A 399 12.88 21.11 -5.72
C PHE A 399 12.52 19.75 -5.08
N GLY A 400 13.07 19.42 -3.89
CA GLY A 400 12.69 18.26 -3.09
C GLY A 400 13.45 16.98 -3.40
N MET A 401 14.53 17.03 -4.23
CA MET A 401 15.35 15.85 -4.47
C MET A 401 16.18 15.49 -3.24
N GLY A 402 16.33 14.20 -2.95
CA GLY A 402 17.06 13.71 -1.78
C GLY A 402 16.31 13.89 -0.45
N GLN A 403 15.03 14.21 -0.49
CA GLN A 403 14.16 14.41 0.68
C GLN A 403 12.80 13.72 0.46
N LYS A 404 12.14 13.33 1.55
CA LYS A 404 10.75 12.84 1.48
C LYS A 404 9.84 13.97 0.97
N THR A 405 8.89 13.64 0.12
CA THR A 405 7.89 14.61 -0.35
C THR A 405 6.85 14.93 0.72
N GLY A 406 6.75 14.06 1.73
CA GLY A 406 5.77 14.16 2.81
C GLY A 406 4.39 13.66 2.43
N ILE A 407 4.29 12.79 1.42
CA ILE A 407 3.03 12.13 1.08
C ILE A 407 2.47 11.40 2.30
N ASP A 408 1.16 11.40 2.44
CA ASP A 408 0.40 10.74 3.48
C ASP A 408 0.30 9.21 3.26
N LEU A 409 1.43 8.59 2.96
CA LEU A 409 1.62 7.15 2.87
C LEU A 409 2.84 6.73 3.70
N PRO A 410 2.81 5.52 4.29
CA PRO A 410 3.94 5.03 5.07
C PRO A 410 5.12 4.63 4.17
N GLN A 411 6.32 4.56 4.76
CA GLN A 411 7.52 3.99 4.15
C GLN A 411 8.04 4.74 2.91
N GLU A 412 7.73 6.02 2.76
CA GLU A 412 8.31 6.84 1.69
C GLU A 412 9.84 6.88 1.80
N ALA A 413 10.53 6.67 0.66
CA ALA A 413 11.98 6.79 0.56
C ALA A 413 12.41 8.22 0.22
N SER A 414 13.56 8.65 0.75
CA SER A 414 14.07 10.01 0.57
C SER A 414 14.83 10.23 -0.74
N GLY A 415 15.20 9.18 -1.47
CA GLY A 415 16.15 9.32 -2.56
C GLY A 415 17.54 9.77 -2.08
N VAL A 416 18.40 10.12 -3.02
CA VAL A 416 19.74 10.64 -2.74
C VAL A 416 20.03 11.81 -3.67
N MET A 417 20.37 12.97 -3.09
CA MET A 417 21.02 14.07 -3.80
C MET A 417 22.44 14.23 -3.28
N PRO A 418 23.47 13.90 -4.07
CA PRO A 418 24.85 13.98 -3.65
C PRO A 418 25.32 15.46 -3.57
N SER A 419 26.20 15.73 -2.61
CA SER A 419 26.96 17.00 -2.45
C SER A 419 28.34 16.68 -1.92
N GLU A 420 29.24 17.65 -1.83
CA GLU A 420 30.55 17.46 -1.20
C GLU A 420 30.38 16.97 0.25
N GLU A 421 29.50 17.64 1.01
CA GLU A 421 29.21 17.25 2.39
C GLU A 421 28.64 15.83 2.50
N TRP A 422 27.68 15.48 1.63
CA TRP A 422 27.09 14.12 1.58
C TRP A 422 28.18 13.06 1.38
N LYS A 423 29.12 13.30 0.47
CA LYS A 423 30.20 12.33 0.18
C LYS A 423 31.17 12.19 1.34
N ILE A 424 31.55 13.31 1.99
CA ILE A 424 32.42 13.28 3.17
C ILE A 424 31.71 12.51 4.31
N ARG A 425 30.43 12.79 4.55
CA ARG A 425 29.67 12.15 5.63
C ARG A 425 29.53 10.63 5.43
N ASN A 426 29.19 10.19 4.21
CA ASN A 426 28.86 8.78 3.93
C ASN A 426 30.08 7.93 3.56
N PHE A 427 31.07 8.49 2.85
CA PHE A 427 32.21 7.72 2.30
C PHE A 427 33.57 8.17 2.87
N LYS A 428 33.63 9.24 3.67
CA LYS A 428 34.87 9.80 4.19
C LYS A 428 35.88 10.20 3.08
N GLN A 429 35.36 10.59 1.93
CA GLN A 429 36.13 10.96 0.74
C GLN A 429 35.72 12.35 0.26
N LYS A 430 36.68 13.08 -0.33
CA LYS A 430 36.38 14.35 -0.99
C LYS A 430 35.61 14.11 -2.31
N TRP A 431 34.91 15.11 -2.74
CA TRP A 431 34.25 15.10 -4.05
C TRP A 431 35.29 15.21 -5.18
N PHE A 432 35.07 14.49 -6.26
CA PHE A 432 35.91 14.58 -7.47
C PHE A 432 35.11 15.28 -8.58
N ALA A 433 35.73 16.26 -9.24
CA ALA A 433 35.05 17.07 -10.27
C ALA A 433 34.40 16.23 -11.39
N GLY A 434 35.00 15.12 -11.77
CA GLY A 434 34.42 14.19 -12.76
C GLY A 434 33.11 13.52 -12.36
N GLU A 435 32.80 13.45 -11.06
CA GLU A 435 31.51 12.94 -10.58
C GLU A 435 30.37 13.91 -10.87
N THR A 436 30.65 15.23 -10.83
CA THR A 436 29.69 16.28 -11.17
C THR A 436 29.17 16.12 -12.60
N ILE A 437 30.03 15.70 -13.53
CA ILE A 437 29.66 15.47 -14.93
C ILE A 437 28.55 14.39 -15.04
N SER A 438 28.68 13.30 -14.29
CA SER A 438 27.68 12.22 -14.26
C SER A 438 26.38 12.70 -13.59
N VAL A 439 26.48 13.47 -12.49
CA VAL A 439 25.30 14.05 -11.80
C VAL A 439 24.52 14.98 -12.74
N GLY A 440 25.21 15.74 -13.59
CA GLY A 440 24.59 16.67 -14.56
C GLY A 440 23.60 16.03 -15.54
N ILE A 441 23.65 14.73 -15.71
CA ILE A 441 22.69 13.97 -16.54
C ILE A 441 21.82 13.01 -15.71
N GLY A 442 21.77 13.20 -14.39
CA GLY A 442 20.97 12.39 -13.49
C GLY A 442 21.49 10.97 -13.31
N GLN A 443 22.82 10.79 -13.37
CA GLN A 443 23.51 9.53 -13.15
C GLN A 443 24.48 9.65 -11.95
N GLY A 444 25.28 8.64 -11.71
CA GLY A 444 26.19 8.59 -10.56
C GLY A 444 25.45 8.27 -9.27
N ALA A 445 25.62 9.09 -8.23
CA ALA A 445 25.02 8.84 -6.93
C ALA A 445 23.59 9.45 -6.77
N VAL A 446 23.07 10.12 -7.78
CA VAL A 446 21.68 10.65 -7.75
C VAL A 446 20.69 9.49 -7.78
N ALA A 447 19.77 9.47 -6.81
CA ALA A 447 18.66 8.52 -6.80
C ALA A 447 17.36 9.26 -6.45
N ALA A 448 16.32 9.00 -7.23
CA ALA A 448 15.01 9.63 -7.08
C ALA A 448 13.90 8.61 -7.10
N THR A 449 12.80 8.92 -6.43
CA THR A 449 11.56 8.17 -6.57
C THR A 449 10.65 8.81 -7.63
N PRO A 450 9.72 8.04 -8.25
CA PRO A 450 8.76 8.61 -9.21
C PRO A 450 7.98 9.80 -8.66
N ILE A 451 7.55 9.76 -7.40
CA ILE A 451 6.81 10.87 -6.79
C ILE A 451 7.66 12.13 -6.60
N GLN A 452 8.95 11.97 -6.28
CA GLN A 452 9.85 13.12 -6.19
C GLN A 452 9.99 13.82 -7.54
N LEU A 453 10.17 13.06 -8.61
CA LEU A 453 10.26 13.62 -9.97
C LEU A 453 8.95 14.27 -10.41
N ALA A 454 7.80 13.65 -10.12
CA ALA A 454 6.49 14.23 -10.41
C ALA A 454 6.33 15.59 -9.70
N ARG A 455 6.61 15.63 -8.39
CA ARG A 455 6.53 16.87 -7.59
C ARG A 455 7.50 17.94 -8.09
N ALA A 456 8.76 17.58 -8.33
CA ALA A 456 9.79 18.54 -8.75
C ALA A 456 9.47 19.16 -10.12
N ILE A 457 9.17 18.34 -11.12
CA ILE A 457 8.95 18.82 -12.50
C ILE A 457 7.56 19.45 -12.64
N GLY A 458 6.54 18.93 -11.94
CA GLY A 458 5.24 19.60 -11.83
C GLY A 458 5.37 20.98 -11.20
N GLY A 459 6.15 21.12 -10.14
CA GLY A 459 6.44 22.40 -9.49
C GLY A 459 7.21 23.38 -10.38
N ILE A 460 8.20 22.91 -11.14
CA ILE A 460 8.89 23.74 -12.13
C ILE A 460 7.90 24.24 -13.20
N ALA A 461 7.03 23.39 -13.71
CA ALA A 461 6.00 23.79 -14.68
C ALA A 461 4.91 24.70 -14.08
N SER A 462 4.78 24.75 -12.75
CA SER A 462 3.88 25.61 -11.98
C SER A 462 4.59 26.83 -11.39
N ASP A 463 5.54 27.42 -12.12
CA ASP A 463 6.29 28.62 -11.69
C ASP A 463 6.97 28.46 -10.31
N GLY A 464 7.53 27.29 -10.07
CA GLY A 464 8.27 26.96 -8.85
C GLY A 464 7.38 26.69 -7.62
N VAL A 465 6.09 26.52 -7.76
CA VAL A 465 5.18 26.15 -6.66
C VAL A 465 5.10 24.63 -6.52
N LEU A 466 5.53 24.11 -5.38
CA LEU A 466 5.53 22.69 -5.07
C LEU A 466 4.56 22.39 -3.94
N HIS A 467 3.49 21.70 -4.23
CA HIS A 467 2.56 21.20 -3.21
C HIS A 467 3.02 19.86 -2.62
N ARG A 468 2.64 19.62 -1.37
CA ARG A 468 2.86 18.33 -0.71
C ARG A 468 1.88 17.30 -1.27
N PRO A 469 2.35 16.17 -1.82
CA PRO A 469 1.46 15.13 -2.32
C PRO A 469 0.58 14.53 -1.22
N HIS A 470 -0.67 14.21 -1.55
CA HIS A 470 -1.58 13.53 -0.62
C HIS A 470 -2.60 12.66 -1.36
N VAL A 471 -3.03 11.59 -0.70
CA VAL A 471 -3.99 10.61 -1.24
C VAL A 471 -5.37 10.69 -0.61
N ALA A 472 -5.52 11.36 0.54
CA ALA A 472 -6.81 11.64 1.17
C ALA A 472 -7.07 13.14 1.20
N PHE A 473 -8.34 13.56 1.16
CA PHE A 473 -8.72 14.96 1.27
C PHE A 473 -8.48 15.48 2.69
N PRO A 474 -7.52 16.40 2.93
CA PRO A 474 -7.17 16.86 4.28
C PRO A 474 -8.35 17.49 5.02
N ASN A 475 -9.27 18.13 4.28
CA ASN A 475 -10.44 18.82 4.85
C ASN A 475 -11.56 17.86 5.28
N GLU A 476 -11.55 16.61 4.79
CA GLU A 476 -12.51 15.59 5.14
C GLU A 476 -12.03 14.70 6.31
N LEU A 477 -10.76 14.86 6.72
CA LEU A 477 -10.19 14.11 7.84
C LEU A 477 -10.54 14.73 9.19
N PRO A 478 -10.86 13.92 10.23
CA PRO A 478 -11.02 14.42 11.59
C PRO A 478 -9.77 15.15 12.08
N GLU A 479 -9.92 16.30 12.75
CA GLU A 479 -8.81 17.20 13.13
C GLU A 479 -7.69 16.48 13.91
N GLY A 480 -8.04 15.65 14.87
CA GLY A 480 -7.06 14.91 15.69
C GLY A 480 -6.42 13.70 14.99
N LEU A 481 -6.83 13.36 13.77
CA LEU A 481 -6.37 12.18 13.03
C LEU A 481 -5.71 12.54 11.68
N LYS A 482 -5.46 13.82 11.43
CA LYS A 482 -4.71 14.28 10.26
C LYS A 482 -3.25 13.81 10.35
N PRO A 483 -2.68 13.25 9.27
CA PRO A 483 -1.26 12.88 9.25
C PRO A 483 -0.38 14.11 9.51
N VAL A 484 0.53 13.98 10.46
CA VAL A 484 1.50 15.03 10.76
C VAL A 484 2.69 14.88 9.82
N SER A 485 2.96 15.90 9.02
CA SER A 485 4.15 15.97 8.16
C SER A 485 5.06 17.13 8.58
N LYS A 486 6.38 16.93 8.47
CA LYS A 486 7.38 18.00 8.62
C LYS A 486 7.55 18.80 7.32
N VAL A 487 7.03 18.31 6.21
CA VAL A 487 7.08 18.99 4.92
C VAL A 487 5.90 19.96 4.85
N PRO A 488 6.13 21.25 4.55
CA PRO A 488 5.05 22.22 4.36
C PRO A 488 4.09 21.79 3.24
N ASP A 489 2.83 22.23 3.34
CA ASP A 489 1.82 21.93 2.31
C ASP A 489 2.18 22.57 0.96
N GLU A 490 2.82 23.73 1.01
CA GLU A 490 3.31 24.47 -0.16
C GLU A 490 4.73 24.96 0.08
N VAL A 491 5.56 24.83 -0.95
CA VAL A 491 6.92 25.40 -1.00
C VAL A 491 7.06 26.17 -2.31
N ARG A 492 7.55 27.40 -2.26
CA ARG A 492 7.84 28.18 -3.47
C ARG A 492 9.35 28.32 -3.68
N VAL A 493 9.81 27.87 -4.85
CA VAL A 493 11.18 28.07 -5.36
C VAL A 493 11.09 29.08 -6.48
N PRO A 494 11.55 30.33 -6.27
CA PRO A 494 11.41 31.37 -7.30
C PRO A 494 12.09 30.98 -8.61
N ILE A 495 11.38 31.16 -9.72
CA ILE A 495 11.91 31.01 -11.08
C ILE A 495 11.54 32.27 -11.84
N ASP A 496 12.52 32.89 -12.53
CA ASP A 496 12.27 34.07 -13.36
C ASP A 496 11.34 33.69 -14.52
N GLU A 497 10.31 34.47 -14.80
CA GLU A 497 9.29 34.20 -15.82
C GLU A 497 9.90 33.83 -17.17
N LYS A 498 10.90 34.60 -17.64
CA LYS A 498 11.63 34.32 -18.88
C LYS A 498 12.30 32.93 -18.89
N ASN A 499 12.89 32.52 -17.75
CA ASN A 499 13.55 31.23 -17.61
C ASN A 499 12.54 30.12 -17.59
N TRP A 500 11.41 30.34 -16.89
CA TRP A 500 10.28 29.40 -16.84
C TRP A 500 9.67 29.15 -18.23
N GLU A 501 9.51 30.22 -19.03
CA GLU A 501 9.04 30.12 -20.41
C GLU A 501 9.98 29.29 -21.28
N ILE A 502 11.28 29.54 -21.23
CA ILE A 502 12.30 28.79 -21.99
C ILE A 502 12.22 27.28 -21.67
N ILE A 503 12.11 26.93 -20.38
CA ILE A 503 12.07 25.55 -19.93
C ILE A 503 10.80 24.87 -20.43
N THR A 504 9.63 25.49 -20.21
CA THR A 504 8.33 24.88 -20.54
C THR A 504 8.11 24.76 -22.05
N ASP A 505 8.57 25.73 -22.85
CA ASP A 505 8.54 25.67 -24.30
C ASP A 505 9.50 24.62 -24.86
N ALA A 506 10.69 24.47 -24.28
CA ALA A 506 11.60 23.40 -24.67
C ALA A 506 11.04 22.01 -24.31
N MET A 507 10.39 21.87 -23.17
CA MET A 507 9.70 20.62 -22.77
C MET A 507 8.54 20.28 -23.72
N ALA A 508 7.81 21.27 -24.26
CA ALA A 508 6.74 21.05 -25.24
C ALA A 508 7.25 20.47 -26.56
N ASN A 509 8.51 20.72 -26.93
CA ASN A 509 9.13 20.16 -28.13
C ASN A 509 9.58 18.68 -27.95
N VAL A 510 9.64 18.15 -26.72
CA VAL A 510 10.08 16.76 -26.46
C VAL A 510 9.12 15.74 -27.10
N PRO A 511 7.78 15.82 -26.94
CA PRO A 511 6.83 14.91 -27.58
C PRO A 511 6.45 15.32 -29.01
N THR A 512 7.36 15.97 -29.73
CA THR A 512 7.21 16.30 -31.15
C THR A 512 8.25 15.56 -32.01
N PRO A 513 8.14 15.58 -33.34
CA PRO A 513 9.15 14.99 -34.22
C PRO A 513 10.56 15.58 -34.04
N LEU A 514 10.69 16.78 -33.45
CA LEU A 514 11.98 17.42 -33.18
C LEU A 514 12.65 16.85 -31.92
N GLY A 515 11.88 16.23 -31.02
CA GLY A 515 12.33 15.80 -29.71
C GLY A 515 12.51 14.29 -29.57
N THR A 516 12.83 13.87 -28.34
CA THR A 516 13.16 12.47 -28.03
C THR A 516 11.92 11.57 -27.78
N ALA A 517 10.70 12.12 -27.81
CA ALA A 517 9.46 11.40 -27.58
C ALA A 517 8.40 11.64 -28.66
N GLY A 518 8.80 11.83 -29.93
CA GLY A 518 7.88 12.08 -31.04
C GLY A 518 6.77 11.02 -31.18
N SER A 519 7.02 9.77 -30.78
CA SER A 519 6.03 8.69 -30.78
C SER A 519 4.94 8.83 -29.70
N ALA A 520 5.09 9.76 -28.75
CA ALA A 520 4.12 10.10 -27.70
C ALA A 520 3.36 11.40 -28.00
N HIS A 521 3.46 11.92 -29.24
CA HIS A 521 2.77 13.13 -29.65
C HIS A 521 1.25 12.99 -29.52
N LEU A 522 0.60 13.97 -28.91
CA LEU A 522 -0.84 14.03 -28.73
C LEU A 522 -1.41 15.22 -29.51
N GLN A 523 -2.09 14.93 -30.63
CA GLN A 523 -2.67 15.98 -31.46
C GLN A 523 -3.75 16.77 -30.73
N GLY A 524 -3.63 18.09 -30.71
CA GLY A 524 -4.61 18.98 -30.08
C GLY A 524 -4.62 18.96 -28.56
N ILE A 525 -3.55 18.44 -27.94
CA ILE A 525 -3.31 18.48 -26.48
C ILE A 525 -1.98 19.18 -26.23
N ASP A 526 -1.99 20.20 -25.37
CA ASP A 526 -0.76 20.86 -24.92
C ASP A 526 -0.07 19.95 -23.90
N PHE A 527 0.86 19.12 -24.40
CA PHE A 527 1.59 18.12 -23.65
C PHE A 527 3.08 18.40 -23.75
N ALA A 528 3.74 18.54 -22.63
CA ALA A 528 5.15 18.79 -22.50
C ALA A 528 5.81 17.74 -21.58
N GLY A 529 7.12 17.52 -21.69
CA GLY A 529 7.77 16.59 -20.79
C GLY A 529 9.25 16.38 -21.03
N LYS A 530 9.80 15.34 -20.41
CA LYS A 530 11.20 14.94 -20.55
C LYS A 530 11.37 13.43 -20.47
N THR A 531 12.04 12.86 -21.45
CA THR A 531 12.51 11.46 -21.45
C THR A 531 13.74 11.30 -20.58
N GLY A 532 13.88 10.12 -19.97
CA GLY A 532 15.07 9.66 -19.28
C GLY A 532 15.39 8.22 -19.66
N SER A 533 16.67 7.90 -19.74
CA SER A 533 17.18 6.54 -19.77
C SER A 533 18.28 6.45 -18.73
N ALA A 534 18.15 5.52 -17.81
CA ALA A 534 19.07 5.39 -16.68
C ALA A 534 19.73 4.02 -16.69
N GLN A 535 21.05 4.02 -16.63
CA GLN A 535 21.84 2.78 -16.60
C GLN A 535 21.64 2.07 -15.26
N THR A 536 21.37 0.76 -15.32
CA THR A 536 21.28 -0.10 -14.12
C THR A 536 22.66 -0.52 -13.63
N ILE A 537 23.58 -0.76 -14.56
CA ILE A 537 24.99 -1.04 -14.29
C ILE A 537 25.87 -0.26 -15.25
N SER A 538 27.15 -0.09 -14.89
CA SER A 538 28.08 0.61 -15.78
C SER A 538 28.25 -0.11 -17.13
N ASN A 539 28.40 0.66 -18.22
CA ASN A 539 28.61 0.12 -19.55
C ASN A 539 29.86 -0.82 -19.63
N THR A 540 30.90 -0.55 -18.83
CA THR A 540 32.07 -1.40 -18.72
C THR A 540 31.72 -2.77 -18.13
N LEU A 541 30.91 -2.82 -17.07
CA LEU A 541 30.46 -4.07 -16.48
C LEU A 541 29.49 -4.80 -17.41
N LYS A 542 28.54 -4.08 -18.03
CA LYS A 542 27.63 -4.65 -19.02
C LYS A 542 28.34 -5.31 -20.19
N ALA A 543 29.43 -4.66 -20.68
CA ALA A 543 30.27 -5.21 -21.73
C ALA A 543 31.05 -6.46 -21.29
N LYS A 544 31.59 -6.48 -20.05
CA LYS A 544 32.29 -7.65 -19.48
C LYS A 544 31.36 -8.86 -19.33
N LEU A 545 30.11 -8.64 -19.00
CA LEU A 545 29.07 -9.68 -18.87
C LEU A 545 28.51 -10.16 -20.23
N GLY A 546 28.87 -9.49 -21.34
CA GLY A 546 28.51 -9.88 -22.71
C GLY A 546 26.99 -10.02 -22.92
N ALA A 547 26.56 -11.15 -23.49
CA ALA A 547 25.13 -11.41 -23.76
C ALA A 547 24.31 -11.44 -22.49
N PHE A 548 24.79 -12.01 -21.40
CA PHE A 548 24.11 -12.02 -20.09
C PHE A 548 23.87 -10.61 -19.55
N GLY A 549 24.90 -9.73 -19.63
CA GLY A 549 24.75 -8.34 -19.18
C GLY A 549 23.72 -7.54 -19.98
N LYS A 550 23.63 -7.80 -21.30
CA LYS A 550 22.66 -7.16 -22.17
C LYS A 550 21.23 -7.65 -21.91
N ALA A 551 21.05 -8.94 -21.64
CA ALA A 551 19.74 -9.53 -21.41
C ALA A 551 19.16 -9.18 -20.02
N ASN A 552 19.99 -9.22 -18.97
CA ASN A 552 19.52 -9.14 -17.59
C ASN A 552 19.62 -7.73 -16.97
N TYR A 553 20.45 -6.82 -17.54
CA TYR A 553 20.65 -5.47 -17.01
C TYR A 553 20.26 -4.41 -18.03
N LYS A 554 18.99 -4.42 -18.42
CA LYS A 554 18.41 -3.40 -19.28
C LYS A 554 18.32 -2.07 -18.56
N ASP A 555 18.47 -0.97 -19.28
CA ASP A 555 18.39 0.37 -18.73
C ASP A 555 16.93 0.70 -18.39
N ASN A 556 16.72 1.49 -17.33
CA ASN A 556 15.40 1.93 -16.95
C ASN A 556 14.94 3.11 -17.81
N ALA A 557 13.70 3.05 -18.28
CA ALA A 557 13.08 4.13 -19.03
C ALA A 557 12.26 5.02 -18.10
N TRP A 558 12.46 6.33 -18.22
CA TRP A 558 11.73 7.35 -17.47
C TRP A 558 11.05 8.34 -18.39
N PHE A 559 9.93 8.84 -17.97
CA PHE A 559 9.30 10.01 -18.56
C PHE A 559 8.55 10.80 -17.49
N VAL A 560 8.70 12.12 -17.51
CA VAL A 560 7.83 13.01 -16.74
C VAL A 560 7.19 13.97 -17.72
N GLY A 561 5.86 14.02 -17.71
CA GLY A 561 5.08 14.89 -18.58
C GLY A 561 4.08 15.72 -17.81
N VAL A 562 3.75 16.88 -18.35
CA VAL A 562 2.79 17.85 -17.80
C VAL A 562 1.78 18.27 -18.87
N THR A 563 0.54 18.55 -18.46
CA THR A 563 -0.51 19.09 -19.34
C THR A 563 -1.45 20.01 -18.56
N PRO A 564 -1.71 21.24 -19.08
CA PRO A 564 -0.96 21.96 -20.12
C PRO A 564 0.49 22.20 -19.67
N ARG A 565 1.36 22.65 -20.60
CA ARG A 565 2.80 22.86 -20.34
C ARG A 565 3.08 23.92 -19.27
N ARG A 566 2.20 24.88 -19.05
CA ARG A 566 2.27 25.92 -18.03
C ARG A 566 1.05 25.83 -17.12
N ASN A 567 1.27 26.02 -15.81
CA ASN A 567 0.23 25.85 -14.79
C ASN A 567 -0.56 24.55 -15.00
N PRO A 568 0.14 23.41 -15.02
CA PRO A 568 -0.46 22.13 -15.40
C PRO A 568 -1.54 21.70 -14.42
N GLU A 569 -2.56 21.04 -14.97
CA GLU A 569 -3.60 20.36 -14.20
C GLU A 569 -3.22 18.92 -13.86
N LEU A 570 -2.25 18.40 -14.62
CA LEU A 570 -1.76 17.03 -14.43
C LEU A 570 -0.26 16.96 -14.69
N VAL A 571 0.46 16.32 -13.80
CA VAL A 571 1.81 15.78 -14.02
C VAL A 571 1.75 14.26 -13.95
N VAL A 572 2.41 13.59 -14.92
CA VAL A 572 2.53 12.14 -14.97
C VAL A 572 4.00 11.75 -14.98
N CYS A 573 4.46 11.04 -13.97
CA CYS A 573 5.79 10.43 -13.94
C CYS A 573 5.66 8.93 -14.17
N VAL A 574 6.41 8.40 -15.12
CA VAL A 574 6.49 6.98 -15.46
C VAL A 574 7.92 6.48 -15.27
N LEU A 575 8.04 5.44 -14.47
CA LEU A 575 9.20 4.55 -14.42
C LEU A 575 8.82 3.25 -15.14
N TYR A 576 9.62 2.84 -16.12
CA TYR A 576 9.52 1.53 -16.75
C TYR A 576 10.86 0.82 -16.60
N GLU A 577 10.95 -0.10 -15.64
CA GLU A 577 12.17 -0.88 -15.36
C GLU A 577 12.49 -1.80 -16.55
N GLY A 578 13.76 -1.76 -16.98
CA GLY A 578 14.17 -2.51 -18.16
C GLY A 578 13.57 -2.05 -19.48
N GLY A 579 12.90 -0.88 -19.51
CA GLY A 579 12.28 -0.31 -20.70
C GLY A 579 13.28 0.29 -21.72
N GLU A 580 14.57 0.29 -21.42
CA GLU A 580 15.70 0.72 -22.22
C GLU A 580 15.67 2.20 -22.66
N HIS A 581 14.59 2.62 -23.33
CA HIS A 581 14.52 3.98 -23.90
C HIS A 581 13.32 4.76 -23.34
N GLY A 582 13.57 6.00 -22.91
CA GLY A 582 12.56 6.90 -22.34
C GLY A 582 11.34 7.15 -23.23
N GLN A 583 11.43 6.94 -24.55
CA GLN A 583 10.29 7.04 -25.46
C GLN A 583 9.18 5.99 -25.16
N PHE A 584 9.54 4.82 -24.59
CA PHE A 584 8.53 3.82 -24.21
C PHE A 584 7.76 4.25 -22.97
N ALA A 585 8.45 4.83 -21.97
CA ALA A 585 7.80 5.45 -20.82
C ALA A 585 6.93 6.66 -21.25
N ALA A 586 7.37 7.43 -22.25
CA ALA A 586 6.60 8.54 -22.80
C ALA A 586 5.27 8.09 -23.43
N ARG A 587 5.24 6.96 -24.14
CA ARG A 587 3.99 6.39 -24.69
C ARG A 587 3.00 5.99 -23.58
N VAL A 588 3.51 5.43 -22.50
CA VAL A 588 2.71 5.08 -21.31
C VAL A 588 2.10 6.36 -20.70
N ALA A 589 2.92 7.39 -20.49
CA ALA A 589 2.43 8.68 -19.99
C ALA A 589 1.40 9.33 -20.93
N ALA A 590 1.60 9.27 -22.24
CA ALA A 590 0.67 9.83 -23.22
C ALA A 590 -0.72 9.16 -23.17
N GLN A 591 -0.81 7.86 -22.89
CA GLN A 591 -2.10 7.17 -22.71
C GLN A 591 -2.85 7.73 -21.50
N VAL A 592 -2.16 7.92 -20.38
CA VAL A 592 -2.73 8.47 -19.13
C VAL A 592 -3.19 9.93 -19.35
N VAL A 593 -2.34 10.76 -19.97
CA VAL A 593 -2.67 12.17 -20.29
C VAL A 593 -3.88 12.25 -21.23
N LYS A 594 -3.92 11.40 -22.26
CA LYS A 594 -5.04 11.36 -23.21
C LYS A 594 -6.35 11.04 -22.48
N SER A 595 -6.36 10.01 -21.63
CA SER A 595 -7.53 9.64 -20.84
C SER A 595 -8.02 10.77 -19.94
N TYR A 596 -7.08 11.47 -19.27
CA TYR A 596 -7.40 12.64 -18.44
C TYR A 596 -8.05 13.75 -19.25
N VAL A 597 -7.42 14.19 -20.34
CA VAL A 597 -7.93 15.31 -21.17
C VAL A 597 -9.27 14.96 -21.81
N GLU A 598 -9.46 13.73 -22.28
CA GLU A 598 -10.73 13.26 -22.82
C GLU A 598 -11.85 13.28 -21.77
N LYS A 599 -11.54 12.88 -20.52
CA LYS A 599 -12.49 12.98 -19.40
C LYS A 599 -12.85 14.43 -19.13
N GLN A 600 -11.86 15.34 -19.02
CA GLN A 600 -12.10 16.78 -18.78
C GLN A 600 -12.93 17.42 -19.88
N ARG A 601 -12.70 17.07 -21.14
CA ARG A 601 -13.50 17.57 -22.29
C ARG A 601 -14.96 17.11 -22.28
N ARG A 602 -15.27 15.98 -21.59
CA ARG A 602 -16.66 15.48 -21.43
C ARG A 602 -17.39 16.16 -20.27
N LEU A 603 -16.67 16.68 -19.27
CA LEU A 603 -17.26 17.30 -18.07
C LEU A 603 -18.05 18.60 -18.34
N PRO A 604 -17.63 19.56 -19.18
CA PRO A 604 -18.39 20.78 -19.44
C PRO A 604 -19.79 20.55 -20.04
N THR A 605 -19.94 19.48 -20.81
CA THR A 605 -21.24 19.10 -21.41
C THR A 605 -22.23 18.59 -20.35
N LYS A 606 -21.76 18.11 -19.21
CA LYS A 606 -22.60 17.64 -18.08
C LYS A 606 -22.99 18.76 -17.13
N MET A 607 -22.15 19.78 -16.90
CA MET A 607 -22.48 20.91 -16.03
C MET A 607 -23.60 21.79 -16.61
N ALA A 608 -23.75 21.87 -17.92
CA ALA A 608 -24.86 22.57 -18.60
C ALA A 608 -26.20 21.80 -18.51
N LYS A 609 -26.24 20.58 -17.94
CA LYS A 609 -27.42 19.75 -17.75
C LYS A 609 -27.60 19.32 -16.28
N ALA A 610 -27.10 20.09 -15.32
CA ALA A 610 -27.16 19.78 -13.89
C ALA A 610 -28.55 19.83 -13.26
N ASP A 611 -29.64 20.05 -14.02
CA ASP A 611 -31.03 19.97 -13.56
C ASP A 611 -31.74 18.66 -13.91
N ALA A 612 -31.03 17.64 -14.42
CA ALA A 612 -31.61 16.33 -14.63
C ALA A 612 -31.19 15.40 -13.48
N LYS A 613 -32.14 15.09 -12.60
CA LYS A 613 -32.04 13.99 -11.60
C LYS A 613 -31.52 12.74 -12.29
N VAL A 614 -30.29 12.35 -11.98
CA VAL A 614 -29.81 11.01 -12.30
C VAL A 614 -30.19 10.12 -11.11
N GLU A 615 -31.27 9.41 -11.22
CA GLU A 615 -31.53 8.21 -10.44
C GLU A 615 -30.47 7.17 -10.86
N MET A 616 -29.42 7.04 -10.06
CA MET A 616 -28.57 5.86 -10.12
C MET A 616 -29.27 4.75 -9.37
N GLY A 617 -29.97 3.88 -10.10
CA GLY A 617 -30.46 2.62 -9.58
C GLY A 617 -29.27 1.74 -9.17
N ALA A 618 -28.97 1.69 -7.88
CA ALA A 618 -28.24 0.57 -7.33
C ALA A 618 -29.18 -0.63 -7.45
N VAL A 619 -28.86 -1.54 -8.38
CA VAL A 619 -29.54 -2.85 -8.42
C VAL A 619 -29.02 -3.65 -7.24
N TRP A 620 -29.64 -3.43 -6.10
CA TRP A 620 -29.65 -4.39 -5.01
C TRP A 620 -30.73 -5.40 -5.40
N ASN A 621 -30.35 -6.64 -5.72
CA ASN A 621 -31.30 -7.73 -5.69
C ASN A 621 -31.69 -7.93 -4.23
N GLU A 622 -32.87 -7.43 -3.87
CA GLU A 622 -33.53 -7.85 -2.63
C GLU A 622 -33.73 -9.38 -2.70
N PRO A 623 -33.54 -10.10 -1.60
CA PRO A 623 -33.82 -11.53 -1.56
C PRO A 623 -35.31 -11.73 -1.84
N ASP A 624 -35.60 -12.61 -2.81
CA ASP A 624 -36.93 -13.05 -3.19
C ASP A 624 -37.67 -13.56 -1.94
N PRO A 625 -38.82 -13.00 -1.57
CA PRO A 625 -39.55 -13.39 -0.39
C PRO A 625 -40.22 -14.78 -0.49
N ASP A 626 -40.16 -15.45 -1.65
CA ASP A 626 -40.86 -16.73 -1.89
C ASP A 626 -40.03 -18.01 -1.83
N GLY A 627 -38.79 -17.97 -1.33
CA GLY A 627 -38.08 -19.15 -0.80
C GLY A 627 -37.99 -20.38 -1.70
N LYS A 628 -37.84 -20.25 -3.03
CA LYS A 628 -37.57 -21.37 -3.92
C LYS A 628 -36.14 -21.36 -4.40
N GLY A 629 -35.39 -22.34 -3.89
CA GLY A 629 -33.96 -22.53 -4.01
C GLY A 629 -33.34 -22.18 -5.37
N GLY A 630 -32.39 -21.26 -5.31
CA GLY A 630 -31.37 -21.04 -6.30
C GLY A 630 -30.02 -21.00 -5.60
N GLU A 631 -29.06 -21.71 -6.12
CA GLU A 631 -27.67 -21.79 -5.63
C GLU A 631 -27.13 -20.41 -5.28
N PHE A 632 -26.82 -20.17 -4.00
CA PHE A 632 -26.03 -19.03 -3.57
C PHE A 632 -24.57 -19.24 -3.99
N GLY A 633 -24.30 -18.90 -5.26
CA GLY A 633 -22.93 -18.63 -5.67
C GLY A 633 -22.44 -17.38 -4.96
N ALA A 634 -21.22 -17.43 -4.42
CA ALA A 634 -20.51 -16.29 -3.85
C ALA A 634 -20.72 -15.09 -4.75
N GLY A 635 -21.32 -14.01 -4.22
CA GLY A 635 -21.63 -12.80 -4.96
C GLY A 635 -20.34 -12.10 -5.40
N HIS A 636 -19.89 -12.43 -6.58
CA HIS A 636 -18.77 -11.74 -7.20
C HIS A 636 -19.20 -10.34 -7.61
N PHE A 637 -18.71 -9.35 -6.90
CA PHE A 637 -18.76 -7.97 -7.34
C PHE A 637 -17.85 -7.82 -8.57
N TYR A 638 -18.42 -7.96 -9.75
CA TYR A 638 -17.72 -7.63 -10.98
C TYR A 638 -17.79 -6.11 -11.20
N LEU A 639 -16.69 -5.41 -11.05
CA LEU A 639 -16.44 -4.24 -11.86
C LEU A 639 -16.34 -4.76 -13.30
N LYS A 640 -17.46 -4.72 -14.05
CA LYS A 640 -17.43 -4.97 -15.48
C LYS A 640 -16.59 -3.86 -16.10
N ILE A 641 -15.30 -4.11 -16.30
CA ILE A 641 -14.47 -3.31 -17.20
C ILE A 641 -15.01 -3.61 -18.60
N PRO A 642 -15.56 -2.63 -19.33
CA PRO A 642 -16.00 -2.88 -20.69
C PRO A 642 -14.76 -3.21 -21.53
N ARG A 643 -14.63 -4.46 -21.94
CA ARG A 643 -13.69 -4.84 -23.00
C ARG A 643 -14.18 -4.20 -24.30
N THR A 644 -13.73 -3.00 -24.60
CA THR A 644 -13.77 -2.47 -25.96
C THR A 644 -12.77 -3.29 -26.77
N ARG A 645 -13.27 -4.28 -27.51
CA ARG A 645 -12.50 -4.92 -28.57
C ARG A 645 -12.16 -3.83 -29.60
N LEU A 646 -10.92 -3.40 -29.62
CA LEU A 646 -10.35 -2.76 -30.80
C LEU A 646 -10.33 -3.82 -31.91
N PRO A 647 -10.79 -3.49 -33.13
CA PRO A 647 -10.71 -4.41 -34.24
C PRO A 647 -9.23 -4.70 -34.56
N LEU A 648 -8.89 -5.97 -34.58
CA LEU A 648 -7.62 -6.46 -35.12
C LEU A 648 -7.51 -5.94 -36.57
N ALA A 649 -6.51 -5.11 -36.81
CA ALA A 649 -6.12 -4.77 -38.16
C ALA A 649 -5.70 -6.06 -38.88
N THR A 650 -6.47 -6.46 -39.87
CA THR A 650 -6.15 -7.54 -40.77
C THR A 650 -4.83 -7.24 -41.46
N ALA A 651 -3.87 -8.15 -41.31
CA ALA A 651 -2.63 -8.13 -42.05
C ALA A 651 -2.95 -8.23 -43.55
N ALA A 652 -2.45 -7.30 -44.33
CA ALA A 652 -2.44 -7.40 -45.78
C ALA A 652 -1.41 -8.48 -46.23
N PRO A 653 -1.69 -9.28 -47.24
CA PRO A 653 -0.75 -10.29 -47.74
C PRO A 653 0.39 -9.66 -48.52
N GLY A 654 1.53 -10.35 -48.49
CA GLY A 654 2.84 -9.95 -48.94
C GLY A 654 2.97 -9.51 -50.42
N VAL A 655 4.10 -8.84 -50.62
CA VAL A 655 4.82 -8.85 -51.91
C VAL A 655 6.30 -9.03 -51.56
N GLU A 656 6.96 -9.87 -52.36
CA GLU A 656 8.34 -10.43 -52.39
C GLU A 656 9.46 -9.56 -51.83
#